data_cd234dba7fc4c8475bee17ab3c6c97ca
#
_entry.id   cd234dba7fc4c8475bee17ab3c6c97ca
#
_cell.length_a   1.000
_cell.length_b   1.000
_cell.length_c   1.000
_cell.angle_alpha   90.00
_cell.angle_beta   90.00
_cell.angle_gamma   90.00
#
_symmetry.space_group_name_H-M   'P 1'
#
loop_
_entity.id
_entity.type
_entity.pdbx_description
1 polymer ?
#
loop_
_entity_poly.entity_id
_entity_poly.type
_entity_poly.pdbx_seq_one_letter_code
_entity_poly.pdbx_strand_id
1 'polypeptide(L)'
;MKLALGAVAFVLFAATAYAKGTDDPRPKSADVDDPLAKYFSALESMRLIDVESGTLETLKRELGTGEKLLTDGAFTNAAVALYAIVKSPRYASFTDFVEFQNAEYDLSVALARAGAYGASLEVIEAILKRGPAAPYWGPAHRRAVDIGIETRDHARVLARLEAIKTESIPASAAGERSYLRGRAAYDDGKLTDAQGELALVSKKSRLYSSAVYLRGVIWARKGELKSSAEAMCEIAATEDNSKFTFVVDDRYFTVKDLARLGLGRLAHEQGEYDDAYYHYFQIPDDSLYLSDALFEASWSMYQKRELATARDLVHEFLRTFPTSPLWPEASLLAGYTELADCKFDDSQKWYDGLVARLTPVVDEIDRARKDPTLRKQLFAKALSRYREIKDTGQVDGKKVGTTSAVAPIDDVVALLRLEPKFLRLNDAVNGIHELADSAPQAARQWQNLASQVAETKVQKISTTKTLEQEQLADANATVEDLRRLAKQVSEQHDEIARAKRDGSMAADAAGDELKRLEELRARVTKAVEAAVAAADTAAQAVSARATSSIKPLIEADIGEARRLDKSAHALSLQLDEAGDALAQKAIEHLYEENKKVLDKAKLGKVDAVIGQKRKLDIEVQDLAAGRFPEELRGRLWNASMIGDDEEYWPFQGEYWADEYEGFR
;
A
#
# COMPACT_ATOMS: atom_id res chain seq x y z
N MET A 1 -18.18 -24.55 -3.50
CA MET A 1 -16.95 -24.41 -2.72
C MET A 1 -16.01 -23.32 -3.24
N LYS A 2 -15.70 -23.22 -4.53
CA LYS A 2 -14.80 -22.19 -5.09
C LYS A 2 -15.27 -20.73 -4.87
N LEU A 3 -16.56 -20.47 -4.73
CA LEU A 3 -17.14 -19.13 -4.55
C LEU A 3 -17.21 -18.66 -3.08
N ALA A 4 -17.26 -19.58 -2.11
CA ALA A 4 -17.39 -19.22 -0.69
C ALA A 4 -16.09 -18.63 -0.10
N LEU A 5 -14.94 -19.10 -0.55
CA LEU A 5 -13.64 -18.61 -0.09
C LEU A 5 -13.26 -17.25 -0.72
N GLY A 6 -13.75 -16.95 -1.91
CA GLY A 6 -13.59 -15.63 -2.50
C GLY A 6 -14.25 -14.53 -1.67
N ALA A 7 -15.42 -14.82 -1.10
CA ALA A 7 -16.11 -13.93 -0.20
C ALA A 7 -15.37 -13.71 1.13
N VAL A 8 -14.64 -14.73 1.60
CA VAL A 8 -13.89 -14.68 2.88
C VAL A 8 -12.62 -13.84 2.77
N ALA A 9 -11.93 -13.89 1.64
CA ALA A 9 -10.74 -13.08 1.43
C ALA A 9 -11.05 -11.58 1.47
N PHE A 10 -12.23 -11.16 0.97
CA PHE A 10 -12.68 -9.77 1.00
C PHE A 10 -13.07 -9.26 2.40
N VAL A 11 -13.60 -10.15 3.22
CA VAL A 11 -14.12 -9.87 4.56
C VAL A 11 -13.04 -9.36 5.52
N LEU A 12 -11.78 -9.74 5.32
CA LEU A 12 -10.69 -9.46 6.26
C LEU A 12 -10.00 -8.11 6.04
N PHE A 13 -10.27 -7.46 4.92
CA PHE A 13 -9.59 -6.22 4.56
C PHE A 13 -9.95 -5.05 5.48
N ALA A 14 -11.18 -5.01 5.98
CA ALA A 14 -11.70 -3.89 6.75
C ALA A 14 -11.14 -3.77 8.18
N ALA A 15 -10.66 -4.89 8.73
CA ALA A 15 -10.33 -4.95 10.15
C ALA A 15 -8.98 -4.32 10.52
N THR A 16 -8.08 -4.13 9.55
CA THR A 16 -6.69 -3.80 9.85
C THR A 16 -6.33 -2.31 9.79
N ALA A 17 -7.19 -1.47 9.24
CA ALA A 17 -6.90 -0.06 8.96
C ALA A 17 -7.05 0.89 10.18
N TYR A 18 -7.41 0.39 11.36
CA TYR A 18 -7.93 1.24 12.41
C TYR A 18 -7.26 1.10 13.78
N ALA A 19 -6.22 1.83 14.05
CA ALA A 19 -5.81 2.15 15.42
C ALA A 19 -5.04 3.47 15.50
N LYS A 20 -5.57 4.34 16.31
CA LYS A 20 -5.01 5.49 17.03
C LYS A 20 -5.24 6.90 16.49
N GLY A 21 -6.10 7.58 17.21
CA GLY A 21 -6.27 9.02 17.34
C GLY A 21 -7.44 9.25 18.29
N THR A 22 -7.24 10.05 19.33
CA THR A 22 -8.16 10.24 20.45
C THR A 22 -9.51 10.87 20.11
N ASP A 23 -9.73 11.25 18.83
CA ASP A 23 -10.99 11.84 18.32
C ASP A 23 -11.64 11.04 17.18
N ASP A 24 -11.27 9.78 17.00
CA ASP A 24 -11.77 8.98 15.89
C ASP A 24 -12.93 8.09 16.36
N PRO A 25 -14.15 8.29 15.86
CA PRO A 25 -15.34 7.53 16.25
C PRO A 25 -15.36 6.08 15.72
N ARG A 26 -14.22 5.55 15.29
CA ARG A 26 -14.11 4.21 14.73
C ARG A 26 -14.33 3.13 15.79
N PRO A 27 -14.98 2.00 15.47
CA PRO A 27 -15.03 0.85 16.36
C PRO A 27 -13.60 0.38 16.67
N LYS A 28 -13.34 -0.02 17.90
CA LYS A 28 -12.04 -0.55 18.31
C LYS A 28 -11.72 -1.77 17.44
N SER A 29 -10.46 -1.93 17.03
CA SER A 29 -10.03 -3.05 16.17
C SER A 29 -10.40 -4.42 16.74
N ALA A 30 -10.45 -4.55 18.06
CA ALA A 30 -10.90 -5.76 18.76
C ALA A 30 -12.36 -6.13 18.46
N ASP A 31 -13.23 -5.15 18.20
CA ASP A 31 -14.66 -5.42 17.92
C ASP A 31 -14.88 -5.90 16.47
N VAL A 32 -13.93 -5.58 15.58
CA VAL A 32 -13.96 -6.00 14.16
C VAL A 32 -13.18 -7.30 13.95
N ASP A 33 -12.05 -7.45 14.63
CA ASP A 33 -11.18 -8.63 14.48
C ASP A 33 -11.79 -9.91 15.05
N ASP A 34 -12.53 -9.82 16.16
CA ASP A 34 -13.10 -11.01 16.82
C ASP A 34 -14.09 -11.80 15.95
N PRO A 35 -15.05 -11.17 15.26
CA PRO A 35 -15.89 -11.87 14.30
C PRO A 35 -15.11 -12.50 13.15
N LEU A 36 -14.10 -11.83 12.64
CA LEU A 36 -13.31 -12.30 11.50
C LEU A 36 -12.37 -13.45 11.88
N ALA A 37 -11.72 -13.38 13.04
CA ALA A 37 -10.91 -14.47 13.58
C ALA A 37 -11.77 -15.72 13.83
N LYS A 38 -12.99 -15.55 14.34
CA LYS A 38 -13.95 -16.64 14.53
C LYS A 38 -14.43 -17.23 13.21
N TYR A 39 -14.64 -16.41 12.19
CA TYR A 39 -15.00 -16.88 10.86
C TYR A 39 -13.90 -17.73 10.23
N PHE A 40 -12.63 -17.31 10.36
CA PHE A 40 -11.48 -18.11 9.93
C PHE A 40 -11.34 -19.40 10.71
N SER A 41 -11.51 -19.34 12.02
CA SER A 41 -11.48 -20.53 12.86
C SER A 41 -12.61 -21.50 12.49
N ALA A 42 -13.78 -21.00 12.11
CA ALA A 42 -14.86 -21.82 11.61
C ALA A 42 -14.51 -22.46 10.25
N LEU A 43 -13.91 -21.71 9.33
CA LEU A 43 -13.41 -22.26 8.07
C LEU A 43 -12.32 -23.31 8.28
N GLU A 44 -11.44 -23.10 9.25
CA GLU A 44 -10.39 -24.06 9.64
C GLU A 44 -10.96 -25.33 10.25
N SER A 45 -12.08 -25.23 10.96
CA SER A 45 -12.77 -26.40 11.53
C SER A 45 -13.51 -27.23 10.48
N MET A 46 -13.71 -26.70 9.27
CA MET A 46 -14.32 -27.45 8.18
C MET A 46 -13.42 -28.56 7.69
N ARG A 47 -13.83 -29.77 7.95
CA ARG A 47 -13.26 -30.94 7.32
C ARG A 47 -13.98 -31.18 6.01
N LEU A 48 -13.33 -30.81 4.91
CA LEU A 48 -13.83 -31.14 3.58
C LEU A 48 -13.85 -32.66 3.41
N ILE A 49 -14.93 -33.19 2.85
CA ILE A 49 -14.95 -34.57 2.43
C ILE A 49 -14.05 -34.66 1.21
N ASP A 50 -12.92 -35.29 1.38
CA ASP A 50 -11.99 -35.57 0.29
C ASP A 50 -12.27 -36.98 -0.21
N VAL A 51 -12.74 -37.06 -1.44
CA VAL A 51 -12.98 -38.32 -2.14
C VAL A 51 -11.67 -38.88 -2.71
N GLU A 52 -10.67 -38.02 -2.89
CA GLU A 52 -9.35 -38.38 -3.41
C GLU A 52 -8.32 -38.51 -2.29
N SER A 53 -7.45 -39.51 -2.39
CA SER A 53 -6.33 -39.67 -1.46
C SER A 53 -5.31 -38.52 -1.61
N GLY A 54 -4.86 -37.97 -0.49
CA GLY A 54 -3.79 -36.98 -0.47
C GLY A 54 -2.44 -37.63 -0.78
N THR A 55 -2.02 -37.56 -2.03
CA THR A 55 -0.69 -38.02 -2.45
C THR A 55 0.21 -36.82 -2.74
N LEU A 56 1.53 -37.01 -2.74
CA LEU A 56 2.47 -35.94 -3.11
C LEU A 56 2.23 -35.46 -4.55
N GLU A 57 1.80 -36.34 -5.44
CA GLU A 57 1.48 -36.00 -6.83
C GLU A 57 0.24 -35.10 -6.91
N THR A 58 -0.82 -35.45 -6.18
CA THR A 58 -2.02 -34.61 -6.09
C THR A 58 -1.71 -33.26 -5.46
N LEU A 59 -0.88 -33.22 -4.40
CA LEU A 59 -0.39 -31.98 -3.80
C LEU A 59 0.32 -31.09 -4.82
N LYS A 60 1.28 -31.64 -5.57
CA LYS A 60 2.01 -30.87 -6.62
C LYS A 60 1.09 -30.36 -7.72
N ARG A 61 0.15 -31.18 -8.18
CA ARG A 61 -0.81 -30.76 -9.21
C ARG A 61 -1.71 -29.63 -8.74
N GLU A 62 -2.20 -29.70 -7.50
CA GLU A 62 -3.07 -28.67 -6.93
C GLU A 62 -2.29 -27.41 -6.60
N LEU A 63 -1.05 -27.54 -6.09
CA LEU A 63 -0.13 -26.41 -5.93
C LEU A 63 0.09 -25.69 -7.26
N GLY A 64 0.45 -26.42 -8.34
CA GLY A 64 0.64 -25.83 -9.66
C GLY A 64 -0.61 -25.11 -10.19
N THR A 65 -1.82 -25.57 -9.81
CA THR A 65 -3.06 -24.85 -10.12
C THR A 65 -3.14 -23.53 -9.35
N GLY A 66 -2.78 -23.52 -8.06
CA GLY A 66 -2.74 -22.32 -7.22
C GLY A 66 -1.71 -21.30 -7.73
N GLU A 67 -0.50 -21.75 -8.05
CA GLU A 67 0.58 -20.94 -8.62
C GLU A 67 0.18 -20.29 -9.95
N LYS A 68 -0.48 -21.07 -10.83
CA LYS A 68 -0.99 -20.53 -12.08
C LYS A 68 -2.02 -19.43 -11.87
N LEU A 69 -2.97 -19.64 -10.96
CA LEU A 69 -3.97 -18.62 -10.62
C LEU A 69 -3.35 -17.35 -10.01
N LEU A 70 -2.26 -17.50 -9.23
CA LEU A 70 -1.47 -16.36 -8.74
C LEU A 70 -0.81 -15.59 -9.89
N THR A 71 -0.19 -16.31 -10.83
CA THR A 71 0.47 -15.72 -12.00
C THR A 71 -0.54 -15.01 -12.91
N ASP A 72 -1.73 -15.57 -13.07
CA ASP A 72 -2.83 -15.00 -13.85
C ASP A 72 -3.51 -13.79 -13.15
N GLY A 73 -3.08 -13.42 -11.92
CA GLY A 73 -3.66 -12.32 -11.13
C GLY A 73 -5.03 -12.65 -10.51
N ALA A 74 -5.47 -13.91 -10.60
CA ALA A 74 -6.74 -14.37 -10.02
C ALA A 74 -6.60 -14.66 -8.51
N PHE A 75 -6.18 -13.66 -7.73
CA PHE A 75 -5.73 -13.82 -6.34
C PHE A 75 -6.76 -14.47 -5.42
N THR A 76 -8.03 -14.11 -5.55
CA THR A 76 -9.11 -14.72 -4.77
C THR A 76 -9.25 -16.20 -5.07
N ASN A 77 -9.22 -16.58 -6.36
CA ASN A 77 -9.30 -17.98 -6.76
C ASN A 77 -8.05 -18.76 -6.35
N ALA A 78 -6.87 -18.13 -6.43
CA ALA A 78 -5.61 -18.70 -5.94
C ALA A 78 -5.69 -18.97 -4.43
N ALA A 79 -6.16 -18.00 -3.64
CA ALA A 79 -6.35 -18.17 -2.20
C ALA A 79 -7.27 -19.34 -1.87
N VAL A 80 -8.37 -19.49 -2.62
CA VAL A 80 -9.30 -20.64 -2.46
C VAL A 80 -8.60 -21.97 -2.74
N ALA A 81 -7.89 -22.07 -3.86
CA ALA A 81 -7.22 -23.30 -4.27
C ALA A 81 -6.10 -23.69 -3.27
N LEU A 82 -5.28 -22.73 -2.86
CA LEU A 82 -4.18 -22.95 -1.92
C LEU A 82 -4.69 -23.22 -0.50
N TYR A 83 -5.77 -22.55 -0.06
CA TYR A 83 -6.41 -22.83 1.22
C TYR A 83 -6.93 -24.27 1.28
N ALA A 84 -7.50 -24.77 0.19
CA ALA A 84 -7.95 -26.17 0.10
C ALA A 84 -6.79 -27.17 0.27
N ILE A 85 -5.55 -26.80 -0.05
CA ILE A 85 -4.36 -27.60 0.24
C ILE A 85 -3.99 -27.48 1.71
N VAL A 86 -3.73 -26.26 2.18
CA VAL A 86 -3.13 -25.97 3.48
C VAL A 86 -4.01 -26.40 4.66
N LYS A 87 -5.34 -26.29 4.50
CA LYS A 87 -6.30 -26.63 5.55
C LYS A 87 -6.98 -27.99 5.35
N SER A 88 -6.68 -28.70 4.29
CA SER A 88 -7.21 -30.05 4.07
C SER A 88 -6.54 -31.07 4.98
N PRO A 89 -7.30 -31.86 5.74
CA PRO A 89 -6.74 -32.96 6.55
C PRO A 89 -5.96 -33.99 5.72
N ARG A 90 -6.25 -34.13 4.43
CA ARG A 90 -5.58 -35.09 3.52
C ARG A 90 -4.11 -34.78 3.30
N TYR A 91 -3.69 -33.52 3.50
CA TYR A 91 -2.30 -33.07 3.36
C TYR A 91 -1.62 -32.81 4.71
N ALA A 92 -2.26 -33.13 5.84
CA ALA A 92 -1.72 -32.87 7.17
C ALA A 92 -0.37 -33.58 7.42
N SER A 93 -0.13 -34.70 6.75
CA SER A 93 1.14 -35.44 6.82
C SER A 93 2.25 -34.89 5.95
N PHE A 94 1.96 -33.89 5.09
CA PHE A 94 2.91 -33.25 4.18
C PHE A 94 3.41 -31.90 4.69
N THR A 95 3.11 -31.49 5.91
CA THR A 95 3.45 -30.17 6.48
C THR A 95 4.95 -29.85 6.44
N ASP A 96 5.80 -30.88 6.52
CA ASP A 96 7.25 -30.72 6.46
C ASP A 96 7.82 -30.76 5.05
N PHE A 97 6.99 -31.03 4.05
CA PHE A 97 7.40 -31.06 2.66
C PHE A 97 7.47 -29.63 2.09
N VAL A 98 8.47 -29.40 1.24
CA VAL A 98 8.69 -28.09 0.63
C VAL A 98 7.50 -27.64 -0.20
N GLU A 99 6.81 -28.56 -0.88
CA GLU A 99 5.62 -28.29 -1.68
C GLU A 99 4.45 -27.79 -0.82
N PHE A 100 4.27 -28.37 0.39
CA PHE A 100 3.25 -27.90 1.31
C PHE A 100 3.61 -26.52 1.88
N GLN A 101 4.87 -26.32 2.26
CA GLN A 101 5.36 -25.02 2.75
C GLN A 101 5.30 -23.94 1.65
N ASN A 102 5.49 -24.32 0.40
CA ASN A 102 5.26 -23.42 -0.74
C ASN A 102 3.78 -23.02 -0.83
N ALA A 103 2.87 -24.02 -0.74
CA ALA A 103 1.43 -23.74 -0.74
C ALA A 103 1.01 -22.80 0.40
N GLU A 104 1.60 -22.94 1.61
CA GLU A 104 1.35 -22.02 2.73
C GLU A 104 1.85 -20.60 2.41
N TYR A 105 3.08 -20.49 1.90
CA TYR A 105 3.62 -19.19 1.54
C TYR A 105 2.80 -18.52 0.43
N ASP A 106 2.49 -19.24 -0.63
CA ASP A 106 1.69 -18.75 -1.75
C ASP A 106 0.26 -18.40 -1.31
N LEU A 107 -0.32 -19.15 -0.36
CA LEU A 107 -1.59 -18.77 0.27
C LEU A 107 -1.48 -17.41 0.94
N SER A 108 -0.40 -17.16 1.70
CA SER A 108 -0.19 -15.86 2.33
C SER A 108 -0.08 -14.73 1.32
N VAL A 109 0.59 -14.98 0.18
CA VAL A 109 0.70 -14.02 -0.93
C VAL A 109 -0.66 -13.78 -1.59
N ALA A 110 -1.40 -14.86 -1.90
CA ALA A 110 -2.73 -14.77 -2.52
C ALA A 110 -3.70 -13.97 -1.66
N LEU A 111 -3.71 -14.24 -0.34
CA LEU A 111 -4.54 -13.52 0.63
C LEU A 111 -4.16 -12.04 0.71
N ALA A 112 -2.87 -11.72 0.79
CA ALA A 112 -2.42 -10.32 0.82
C ALA A 112 -2.81 -9.58 -0.47
N ARG A 113 -2.59 -10.21 -1.64
CA ARG A 113 -2.97 -9.63 -2.94
C ARG A 113 -4.48 -9.50 -3.13
N ALA A 114 -5.27 -10.37 -2.51
CA ALA A 114 -6.72 -10.26 -2.46
C ALA A 114 -7.20 -9.23 -1.42
N GLY A 115 -6.29 -8.61 -0.66
CA GLY A 115 -6.60 -7.64 0.37
C GLY A 115 -6.97 -8.24 1.74
N ALA A 116 -6.92 -9.55 1.89
CA ALA A 116 -7.21 -10.26 3.14
C ALA A 116 -5.98 -10.27 4.08
N TYR A 117 -5.52 -9.10 4.49
CA TYR A 117 -4.26 -8.94 5.25
C TYR A 117 -4.26 -9.67 6.59
N GLY A 118 -5.36 -9.63 7.33
CA GLY A 118 -5.48 -10.34 8.61
C GLY A 118 -5.24 -11.84 8.47
N ALA A 119 -5.90 -12.47 7.49
CA ALA A 119 -5.73 -13.89 7.19
C ALA A 119 -4.33 -14.22 6.67
N SER A 120 -3.78 -13.35 5.82
CA SER A 120 -2.40 -13.49 5.37
C SER A 120 -1.43 -13.50 6.54
N LEU A 121 -1.58 -12.58 7.50
CA LEU A 121 -0.75 -12.51 8.70
C LEU A 121 -0.87 -13.77 9.57
N GLU A 122 -2.04 -14.39 9.69
CA GLU A 122 -2.21 -15.66 10.43
C GLU A 122 -1.42 -16.79 9.77
N VAL A 123 -1.47 -16.92 8.46
CA VAL A 123 -0.68 -17.90 7.72
C VAL A 123 0.81 -17.60 7.86
N ILE A 124 1.22 -16.34 7.73
CA ILE A 124 2.60 -15.90 7.92
C ILE A 124 3.10 -16.27 9.33
N GLU A 125 2.31 -16.02 10.37
CA GLU A 125 2.69 -16.39 11.75
C GLU A 125 2.93 -17.89 11.91
N ALA A 126 2.12 -18.71 11.26
CA ALA A 126 2.34 -20.17 11.28
C ALA A 126 3.69 -20.55 10.65
N ILE A 127 4.05 -19.90 9.52
CA ILE A 127 5.36 -20.09 8.88
C ILE A 127 6.49 -19.60 9.79
N LEU A 128 6.35 -18.41 10.39
CA LEU A 128 7.39 -17.80 11.23
C LEU A 128 7.66 -18.60 12.53
N LYS A 129 6.65 -19.28 13.06
CA LYS A 129 6.82 -20.15 14.24
C LYS A 129 7.76 -21.34 14.01
N ARG A 130 8.03 -21.71 12.76
CA ARG A 130 9.02 -22.75 12.41
C ARG A 130 10.47 -22.30 12.60
N GLY A 131 10.70 -21.00 12.79
CA GLY A 131 12.02 -20.41 13.02
C GLY A 131 12.77 -19.99 11.74
N PRO A 132 13.85 -19.19 11.90
CA PRO A 132 14.54 -18.55 10.77
C PRO A 132 15.22 -19.49 9.77
N ALA A 133 15.44 -20.75 10.15
CA ALA A 133 16.00 -21.78 9.27
C ALA A 133 14.98 -22.37 8.28
N ALA A 134 13.67 -22.12 8.48
CA ALA A 134 12.64 -22.62 7.58
C ALA A 134 12.71 -21.93 6.21
N PRO A 135 12.48 -22.64 5.09
CA PRO A 135 12.68 -22.13 3.72
C PRO A 135 11.96 -20.82 3.43
N TYR A 136 10.75 -20.66 3.91
CA TYR A 136 9.91 -19.48 3.62
C TYR A 136 9.85 -18.46 4.78
N TRP A 137 10.64 -18.63 5.83
CA TRP A 137 10.65 -17.71 6.97
C TRP A 137 10.98 -16.27 6.55
N GLY A 138 12.08 -16.09 5.81
CA GLY A 138 12.51 -14.78 5.35
C GLY A 138 11.49 -14.08 4.44
N PRO A 139 11.02 -14.74 3.37
CA PRO A 139 9.95 -14.21 2.52
C PRO A 139 8.66 -13.89 3.29
N ALA A 140 8.24 -14.76 4.22
CA ALA A 140 7.05 -14.54 5.04
C ALA A 140 7.21 -13.33 5.98
N HIS A 141 8.37 -13.21 6.65
CA HIS A 141 8.69 -12.03 7.48
C HIS A 141 8.61 -10.74 6.66
N ARG A 142 9.24 -10.73 5.48
CA ARG A 142 9.20 -9.59 4.57
C ARG A 142 7.77 -9.24 4.16
N ARG A 143 6.96 -10.24 3.84
CA ARG A 143 5.53 -10.04 3.50
C ARG A 143 4.74 -9.44 4.66
N ALA A 144 4.98 -9.86 5.89
CA ALA A 144 4.36 -9.24 7.06
C ALA A 144 4.73 -7.76 7.19
N VAL A 145 6.00 -7.42 6.99
CA VAL A 145 6.47 -6.02 7.00
C VAL A 145 5.78 -5.21 5.88
N ASP A 146 5.68 -5.78 4.68
CA ASP A 146 4.99 -5.13 3.56
C ASP A 146 3.52 -4.87 3.87
N ILE A 147 2.82 -5.84 4.48
CA ILE A 147 1.44 -5.64 4.95
C ILE A 147 1.36 -4.49 5.95
N GLY A 148 2.29 -4.41 6.92
CA GLY A 148 2.33 -3.29 7.89
C GLY A 148 2.51 -1.93 7.21
N ILE A 149 3.29 -1.87 6.15
CA ILE A 149 3.49 -0.66 5.36
C ILE A 149 2.26 -0.34 4.50
N GLU A 150 1.73 -1.33 3.78
CA GLU A 150 0.56 -1.17 2.91
C GLU A 150 -0.70 -0.76 3.67
N THR A 151 -0.92 -1.35 4.83
CA THR A 151 -2.10 -1.06 5.68
C THR A 151 -1.89 0.13 6.61
N ARG A 152 -0.67 0.69 6.68
CA ARG A 152 -0.25 1.73 7.65
C ARG A 152 -0.45 1.33 9.11
N ASP A 153 -0.61 0.03 9.38
CA ASP A 153 -0.80 -0.52 10.73
C ASP A 153 0.52 -1.08 11.28
N HIS A 154 1.53 -0.22 11.33
CA HIS A 154 2.90 -0.57 11.71
C HIS A 154 2.97 -1.18 13.11
N ALA A 155 2.27 -0.56 14.07
CA ALA A 155 2.30 -0.99 15.47
C ALA A 155 1.68 -2.39 15.67
N ARG A 156 0.56 -2.67 15.02
CA ARG A 156 -0.13 -3.95 15.16
C ARG A 156 0.67 -5.10 14.52
N VAL A 157 1.16 -4.89 13.31
CA VAL A 157 1.99 -5.91 12.64
C VAL A 157 3.27 -6.16 13.42
N LEU A 158 3.92 -5.11 13.93
CA LEU A 158 5.08 -5.23 14.79
C LEU A 158 4.78 -6.06 16.03
N ALA A 159 3.68 -5.77 16.74
CA ALA A 159 3.28 -6.51 17.93
C ALA A 159 3.06 -8.00 17.64
N ARG A 160 2.45 -8.33 16.49
CA ARG A 160 2.28 -9.72 16.04
C ARG A 160 3.63 -10.40 15.77
N LEU A 161 4.55 -9.71 15.09
CA LEU A 161 5.90 -10.22 14.83
C LEU A 161 6.72 -10.42 16.11
N GLU A 162 6.58 -9.54 17.10
CA GLU A 162 7.29 -9.62 18.39
C GLU A 162 6.70 -10.69 19.31
N ALA A 163 5.42 -11.02 19.19
CA ALA A 163 4.79 -12.11 19.93
C ALA A 163 5.36 -13.49 19.57
N ILE A 164 5.97 -13.63 18.37
CA ILE A 164 6.62 -14.86 17.93
C ILE A 164 8.01 -14.93 18.56
N LYS A 165 8.18 -15.82 19.53
CA LYS A 165 9.49 -16.07 20.17
C LYS A 165 10.44 -16.68 19.15
N THR A 166 11.48 -15.94 18.76
CA THR A 166 12.51 -16.39 17.83
C THR A 166 13.87 -16.27 18.53
N GLU A 167 14.63 -17.35 18.64
CA GLU A 167 15.90 -17.37 19.36
C GLU A 167 16.98 -16.48 18.75
N SER A 168 16.98 -16.34 17.41
CA SER A 168 17.88 -15.42 16.71
C SER A 168 17.19 -14.83 15.48
N ILE A 169 16.98 -13.54 15.47
CA ILE A 169 16.39 -12.84 14.32
C ILE A 169 17.53 -12.46 13.37
N PRO A 170 17.47 -12.80 12.06
CA PRO A 170 18.43 -12.34 11.08
C PRO A 170 18.56 -10.81 11.06
N ALA A 171 19.78 -10.29 10.86
CA ALA A 171 20.03 -8.85 10.90
C ALA A 171 19.17 -8.04 9.93
N SER A 172 18.84 -8.61 8.76
CA SER A 172 17.90 -8.00 7.80
C SER A 172 16.51 -7.84 8.38
N ALA A 173 15.97 -8.88 9.01
CA ALA A 173 14.65 -8.87 9.63
C ALA A 173 14.63 -7.94 10.86
N ALA A 174 15.70 -7.88 11.64
CA ALA A 174 15.82 -6.94 12.75
C ALA A 174 15.72 -5.49 12.26
N GLY A 175 16.42 -5.15 11.16
CA GLY A 175 16.34 -3.82 10.55
C GLY A 175 14.94 -3.48 10.04
N GLU A 176 14.23 -4.45 9.44
CA GLU A 176 12.83 -4.25 9.02
C GLU A 176 11.88 -4.03 10.21
N ARG A 177 12.09 -4.73 11.33
CA ARG A 177 11.33 -4.49 12.57
C ARG A 177 11.64 -3.11 13.17
N SER A 178 12.90 -2.66 13.14
CA SER A 178 13.27 -1.30 13.56
C SER A 178 12.61 -0.25 12.69
N TYR A 179 12.47 -0.48 11.38
CA TYR A 179 11.70 0.39 10.51
C TYR A 179 10.23 0.49 10.94
N LEU A 180 9.55 -0.64 11.20
CA LEU A 180 8.16 -0.63 11.70
C LEU A 180 8.03 0.09 13.05
N ARG A 181 8.99 -0.11 13.99
CA ARG A 181 8.99 0.63 15.27
C ARG A 181 9.16 2.12 15.06
N GLY A 182 10.09 2.51 14.18
CA GLY A 182 10.32 3.89 13.81
C GLY A 182 9.07 4.54 13.23
N ARG A 183 8.37 3.84 12.33
CA ARG A 183 7.09 4.30 11.77
C ARG A 183 6.00 4.42 12.84
N ALA A 184 5.82 3.40 13.66
CA ALA A 184 4.84 3.43 14.74
C ALA A 184 5.11 4.59 15.72
N ALA A 185 6.37 4.82 16.08
CA ALA A 185 6.74 5.95 16.93
C ALA A 185 6.49 7.31 16.26
N TYR A 186 6.73 7.41 14.94
CA TYR A 186 6.43 8.60 14.16
C TYR A 186 4.92 8.89 14.14
N ASP A 187 4.10 7.88 13.89
CA ASP A 187 2.64 7.97 13.86
C ASP A 187 2.07 8.38 15.25
N ASP A 188 2.75 7.95 16.33
CA ASP A 188 2.44 8.36 17.71
C ASP A 188 2.98 9.78 18.05
N GLY A 189 3.68 10.47 17.14
CA GLY A 189 4.30 11.78 17.37
C GLY A 189 5.58 11.75 18.22
N LYS A 190 6.14 10.55 18.50
CA LYS A 190 7.37 10.37 19.30
C LYS A 190 8.60 10.49 18.39
N LEU A 191 8.85 11.71 17.90
CA LEU A 191 9.85 11.96 16.85
C LEU A 191 11.26 11.54 17.22
N THR A 192 11.65 11.64 18.48
CA THR A 192 13.00 11.24 18.95
C THR A 192 13.17 9.73 18.94
N ASP A 193 12.16 8.98 19.42
CA ASP A 193 12.17 7.52 19.41
C ASP A 193 12.14 7.00 17.97
N ALA A 194 11.31 7.60 17.12
CA ALA A 194 11.25 7.29 15.69
C ALA A 194 12.61 7.44 15.03
N GLN A 195 13.31 8.54 15.28
CA GLN A 195 14.62 8.82 14.73
C GLN A 195 15.67 7.81 15.18
N GLY A 196 15.64 7.40 16.46
CA GLY A 196 16.51 6.37 17.03
C GLY A 196 16.32 5.00 16.36
N GLU A 197 15.07 4.55 16.25
CA GLU A 197 14.74 3.26 15.62
C GLU A 197 15.06 3.25 14.12
N LEU A 198 14.72 4.31 13.38
CA LEU A 198 15.04 4.42 11.96
C LEU A 198 16.56 4.45 11.68
N ALA A 199 17.36 4.94 12.62
CA ALA A 199 18.82 4.92 12.50
C ALA A 199 19.42 3.50 12.58
N LEU A 200 18.70 2.53 13.14
CA LEU A 200 19.12 1.14 13.22
C LEU A 200 18.92 0.37 11.89
N VAL A 201 18.23 0.97 10.92
CA VAL A 201 18.02 0.35 9.61
C VAL A 201 19.32 0.37 8.82
N SER A 202 19.86 -0.81 8.53
CA SER A 202 21.13 -0.96 7.83
C SER A 202 21.07 -0.46 6.38
N LYS A 203 22.18 0.09 5.86
CA LYS A 203 22.36 0.46 4.44
C LYS A 203 22.09 -0.68 3.45
N LYS A 204 22.21 -1.93 3.90
CA LYS A 204 21.88 -3.12 3.09
C LYS A 204 20.39 -3.48 3.10
N SER A 205 19.58 -2.83 3.93
CA SER A 205 18.14 -3.07 3.97
C SER A 205 17.45 -2.43 2.77
N ARG A 206 16.47 -3.13 2.21
CA ARG A 206 15.58 -2.58 1.18
C ARG A 206 14.78 -1.36 1.66
N LEU A 207 14.61 -1.21 2.98
CA LEU A 207 13.89 -0.08 3.59
C LEU A 207 14.83 1.07 4.01
N TYR A 208 16.12 1.00 3.65
CA TYR A 208 17.09 2.01 4.06
C TYR A 208 16.73 3.41 3.54
N SER A 209 16.49 3.54 2.24
CA SER A 209 16.13 4.83 1.64
C SER A 209 14.85 5.41 2.26
N SER A 210 13.87 4.55 2.54
CA SER A 210 12.65 4.92 3.23
C SER A 210 12.90 5.40 4.66
N ALA A 211 13.80 4.72 5.38
CA ALA A 211 14.18 5.11 6.73
C ALA A 211 14.94 6.45 6.75
N VAL A 212 15.85 6.65 5.80
CA VAL A 212 16.62 7.91 5.67
C VAL A 212 15.70 9.06 5.30
N TYR A 213 14.78 8.85 4.35
CA TYR A 213 13.77 9.84 3.99
C TYR A 213 12.94 10.29 5.20
N LEU A 214 12.37 9.33 5.94
CA LEU A 214 11.57 9.65 7.12
C LEU A 214 12.38 10.36 8.22
N ARG A 215 13.66 10.00 8.39
CA ARG A 215 14.57 10.76 9.27
C ARG A 215 14.75 12.21 8.78
N GLY A 216 14.89 12.39 7.47
CA GLY A 216 14.93 13.72 6.85
C GLY A 216 13.68 14.53 7.17
N VAL A 217 12.50 13.94 7.00
CA VAL A 217 11.21 14.55 7.38
C VAL A 217 11.15 14.92 8.87
N ILE A 218 11.63 14.02 9.75
CA ILE A 218 11.68 14.31 11.20
C ILE A 218 12.59 15.50 11.49
N TRP A 219 13.76 15.59 10.85
CA TRP A 219 14.67 16.73 11.01
C TRP A 219 14.04 18.03 10.52
N ALA A 220 13.37 18.01 9.36
CA ALA A 220 12.62 19.18 8.86
C ALA A 220 11.57 19.65 9.89
N ARG A 221 10.76 18.74 10.43
CA ARG A 221 9.77 19.06 11.48
C ARG A 221 10.38 19.63 12.77
N LYS A 222 11.63 19.30 13.05
CA LYS A 222 12.37 19.86 14.20
C LYS A 222 13.07 21.18 13.87
N GLY A 223 12.98 21.66 12.63
CA GLY A 223 13.71 22.84 12.17
C GLY A 223 15.19 22.60 11.90
N GLU A 224 15.64 21.34 11.89
CA GLU A 224 17.03 20.94 11.61
C GLU A 224 17.23 20.80 10.09
N LEU A 225 17.04 21.90 9.35
CA LEU A 225 16.98 21.90 7.87
C LEU A 225 18.22 21.32 7.21
N LYS A 226 19.42 21.60 7.78
CA LYS A 226 20.69 21.08 7.25
C LYS A 226 20.75 19.55 7.33
N SER A 227 20.41 18.95 8.46
CA SER A 227 20.41 17.49 8.63
C SER A 227 19.34 16.83 7.74
N SER A 228 18.21 17.53 7.56
CA SER A 228 17.15 17.11 6.63
C SER A 228 17.67 17.07 5.19
N ALA A 229 18.32 18.16 4.73
CA ALA A 229 18.88 18.25 3.40
C ALA A 229 19.96 17.19 3.16
N GLU A 230 20.86 16.94 4.12
CA GLU A 230 21.87 15.88 4.03
C GLU A 230 21.24 14.51 3.82
N ALA A 231 20.18 14.19 4.57
CA ALA A 231 19.46 12.93 4.43
C ALA A 231 18.75 12.79 3.05
N MET A 232 18.09 13.85 2.60
CA MET A 232 17.43 13.86 1.29
C MET A 232 18.45 13.77 0.15
N CYS A 233 19.60 14.47 0.28
CA CYS A 233 20.71 14.38 -0.69
C CYS A 233 21.30 12.96 -0.77
N GLU A 234 21.45 12.25 0.35
CA GLU A 234 21.92 10.85 0.34
C GLU A 234 21.04 9.97 -0.54
N ILE A 235 19.72 10.18 -0.52
CA ILE A 235 18.78 9.43 -1.35
C ILE A 235 18.83 9.89 -2.80
N ALA A 236 18.80 11.20 -3.04
CA ALA A 236 18.77 11.77 -4.37
C ALA A 236 20.02 11.45 -5.19
N ALA A 237 21.18 11.32 -4.52
CA ALA A 237 22.47 11.00 -5.13
C ALA A 237 22.68 9.53 -5.50
N THR A 238 21.77 8.62 -5.12
CA THR A 238 21.91 7.20 -5.47
C THR A 238 21.81 6.97 -6.98
N GLU A 239 22.66 6.10 -7.51
CA GLU A 239 22.68 5.79 -8.95
C GLU A 239 21.40 5.07 -9.41
N ASP A 240 20.94 5.37 -10.64
CA ASP A 240 19.75 4.73 -11.24
C ASP A 240 19.94 3.23 -11.52
N ASN A 241 21.19 2.75 -11.55
CA ASN A 241 21.52 1.34 -11.77
C ASN A 241 20.98 0.38 -10.67
N SER A 242 20.55 0.90 -9.54
CA SER A 242 19.83 0.13 -8.53
C SER A 242 18.43 -0.30 -8.98
N LYS A 243 17.96 0.21 -10.13
CA LYS A 243 16.68 -0.14 -10.77
C LYS A 243 16.45 -1.64 -10.94
N PHE A 244 17.49 -2.38 -11.23
CA PHE A 244 17.37 -3.79 -11.62
C PHE A 244 17.51 -4.80 -10.47
N THR A 245 17.76 -4.33 -9.26
CA THR A 245 18.02 -5.25 -8.15
C THR A 245 16.74 -5.71 -7.43
N PHE A 246 15.61 -5.03 -7.63
CA PHE A 246 14.36 -5.36 -6.93
C PHE A 246 13.14 -5.08 -7.79
N VAL A 247 12.52 -6.14 -8.29
CA VAL A 247 11.24 -6.13 -9.04
C VAL A 247 10.04 -5.60 -8.22
N VAL A 248 10.25 -5.24 -6.95
CA VAL A 248 9.21 -4.72 -6.03
C VAL A 248 9.35 -3.21 -5.80
N ASP A 249 10.28 -2.54 -6.49
CA ASP A 249 10.75 -1.21 -6.08
C ASP A 249 10.31 -0.03 -6.96
N ASP A 250 9.06 0.02 -7.33
CA ASP A 250 8.40 1.30 -7.62
C ASP A 250 8.57 2.27 -6.43
N ARG A 251 8.67 1.73 -5.20
CA ARG A 251 8.91 2.49 -3.97
C ARG A 251 10.25 3.19 -3.92
N TYR A 252 11.33 2.61 -4.45
CA TYR A 252 12.65 3.25 -4.43
C TYR A 252 12.67 4.52 -5.26
N PHE A 253 12.09 4.49 -6.47
CA PHE A 253 11.98 5.66 -7.34
C PHE A 253 11.09 6.72 -6.74
N THR A 254 9.96 6.31 -6.18
CA THR A 254 9.03 7.18 -5.47
C THR A 254 9.73 7.88 -4.30
N VAL A 255 10.53 7.18 -3.50
CA VAL A 255 11.29 7.79 -2.39
C VAL A 255 12.36 8.75 -2.91
N LYS A 256 13.02 8.46 -4.04
CA LYS A 256 13.99 9.36 -4.65
C LYS A 256 13.33 10.65 -5.16
N ASP A 257 12.17 10.53 -5.80
CA ASP A 257 11.41 11.70 -6.26
C ASP A 257 10.89 12.53 -5.10
N LEU A 258 10.39 11.87 -4.02
CA LEU A 258 10.04 12.53 -2.78
C LEU A 258 11.23 13.24 -2.11
N ALA A 259 12.42 12.64 -2.15
CA ALA A 259 13.61 13.29 -1.62
C ALA A 259 13.99 14.53 -2.42
N ARG A 260 13.87 14.49 -3.75
CA ARG A 260 14.07 15.65 -4.62
C ARG A 260 13.03 16.75 -4.37
N LEU A 261 11.76 16.35 -4.25
CA LEU A 261 10.68 17.26 -3.88
C LEU A 261 10.95 17.89 -2.51
N GLY A 262 11.39 17.07 -1.53
CA GLY A 262 11.77 17.53 -0.21
C GLY A 262 12.93 18.51 -0.21
N LEU A 263 13.97 18.29 -1.03
CA LEU A 263 15.08 19.22 -1.20
C LEU A 263 14.61 20.55 -1.78
N GLY A 264 13.73 20.50 -2.79
CA GLY A 264 13.13 21.70 -3.37
C GLY A 264 12.39 22.53 -2.32
N ARG A 265 11.60 21.90 -1.46
CA ARG A 265 10.88 22.54 -0.37
C ARG A 265 11.79 23.13 0.69
N LEU A 266 12.84 22.39 1.09
CA LEU A 266 13.83 22.89 2.04
C LEU A 266 14.57 24.14 1.52
N ALA A 267 14.96 24.13 0.25
CA ALA A 267 15.58 25.26 -0.39
C ALA A 267 14.61 26.46 -0.49
N HIS A 268 13.34 26.19 -0.85
CA HIS A 268 12.30 27.23 -0.89
C HIS A 268 12.12 27.91 0.47
N GLU A 269 11.99 27.15 1.56
CA GLU A 269 11.86 27.69 2.92
C GLU A 269 13.07 28.53 3.35
N GLN A 270 14.26 28.22 2.80
CA GLN A 270 15.48 28.99 3.08
C GLN A 270 15.60 30.24 2.18
N GLY A 271 14.67 30.44 1.24
CA GLY A 271 14.73 31.51 0.25
C GLY A 271 15.73 31.25 -0.87
N GLU A 272 16.25 30.02 -0.97
CA GLU A 272 17.19 29.57 -2.00
C GLU A 272 16.42 29.08 -3.23
N TYR A 273 15.70 29.98 -3.86
CA TYR A 273 14.71 29.64 -4.91
C TYR A 273 15.32 29.01 -6.17
N ASP A 274 16.60 29.31 -6.48
CA ASP A 274 17.32 28.67 -7.59
C ASP A 274 17.59 27.20 -7.31
N ASP A 275 17.99 26.90 -6.09
CA ASP A 275 18.23 25.51 -5.66
C ASP A 275 16.92 24.76 -5.56
N ALA A 276 15.86 25.42 -5.08
CA ALA A 276 14.50 24.85 -5.09
C ALA A 276 14.08 24.46 -6.51
N TYR A 277 14.19 25.37 -7.44
CA TYR A 277 13.89 25.14 -8.86
C TYR A 277 14.72 23.99 -9.44
N TYR A 278 16.03 23.97 -9.16
CA TYR A 278 16.92 22.88 -9.59
C TYR A 278 16.43 21.52 -9.11
N HIS A 279 16.07 21.39 -7.84
CA HIS A 279 15.61 20.14 -7.27
C HIS A 279 14.27 19.67 -7.82
N TYR A 280 13.31 20.57 -8.00
CA TYR A 280 12.03 20.26 -8.64
C TYR A 280 12.21 19.80 -10.09
N PHE A 281 13.14 20.43 -10.82
CA PHE A 281 13.42 20.08 -12.21
C PHE A 281 14.11 18.72 -12.39
N GLN A 282 14.67 18.14 -11.32
CA GLN A 282 15.22 16.79 -11.32
C GLN A 282 14.15 15.68 -11.22
N ILE A 283 12.88 16.03 -11.00
CA ILE A 283 11.78 15.07 -10.92
C ILE A 283 11.40 14.65 -12.34
N PRO A 284 11.38 13.34 -12.66
CA PRO A 284 11.10 12.84 -14.00
C PRO A 284 9.67 13.15 -14.49
N ASP A 285 9.50 13.24 -15.82
CA ASP A 285 8.21 13.52 -16.46
C ASP A 285 7.16 12.41 -16.27
N ASP A 286 7.57 11.22 -15.87
CA ASP A 286 6.72 10.07 -15.56
C ASP A 286 6.49 9.89 -14.06
N SER A 287 7.06 10.76 -13.22
CA SER A 287 6.87 10.73 -11.78
C SER A 287 5.44 11.11 -11.39
N LEU A 288 4.92 10.43 -10.37
CA LEU A 288 3.62 10.77 -9.76
C LEU A 288 3.64 12.16 -9.11
N TYR A 289 4.82 12.70 -8.78
CA TYR A 289 5.02 14.00 -8.13
C TYR A 289 5.33 15.13 -9.11
N LEU A 290 5.25 14.89 -10.40
CA LEU A 290 5.53 15.93 -11.41
C LEU A 290 4.59 17.13 -11.29
N SER A 291 3.30 16.88 -10.98
CA SER A 291 2.32 17.96 -10.78
C SER A 291 2.69 18.86 -9.60
N ASP A 292 3.07 18.25 -8.47
CA ASP A 292 3.51 18.98 -7.29
C ASP A 292 4.79 19.77 -7.60
N ALA A 293 5.77 19.14 -8.23
CA ALA A 293 7.04 19.76 -8.58
C ALA A 293 6.88 20.98 -9.48
N LEU A 294 6.05 20.88 -10.52
CA LEU A 294 5.79 22.01 -11.43
C LEU A 294 5.08 23.17 -10.72
N PHE A 295 4.09 22.86 -9.90
CA PHE A 295 3.38 23.88 -9.12
C PHE A 295 4.30 24.57 -8.11
N GLU A 296 5.06 23.81 -7.33
CA GLU A 296 5.97 24.33 -6.31
C GLU A 296 7.16 25.09 -6.93
N ALA A 297 7.67 24.62 -8.08
CA ALA A 297 8.67 25.36 -8.85
C ALA A 297 8.13 26.72 -9.34
N SER A 298 6.88 26.75 -9.83
CA SER A 298 6.26 28.01 -10.29
C SER A 298 6.12 29.02 -9.14
N TRP A 299 5.77 28.53 -7.94
CA TRP A 299 5.70 29.34 -6.73
C TRP A 299 7.07 29.87 -6.31
N SER A 300 8.11 29.00 -6.32
CA SER A 300 9.49 29.41 -5.99
C SER A 300 10.00 30.51 -6.92
N MET A 301 9.72 30.39 -8.23
CA MET A 301 10.10 31.41 -9.19
C MET A 301 9.30 32.72 -9.03
N TYR A 302 8.02 32.61 -8.64
CA TYR A 302 7.23 33.78 -8.28
C TYR A 302 7.82 34.51 -7.06
N GLN A 303 8.18 33.81 -6.01
CA GLN A 303 8.83 34.40 -4.82
C GLN A 303 10.19 35.03 -5.15
N LYS A 304 10.97 34.39 -6.04
CA LYS A 304 12.23 34.93 -6.55
C LYS A 304 12.05 36.18 -7.40
N ARG A 305 10.83 36.47 -7.87
CA ARG A 305 10.52 37.53 -8.82
C ARG A 305 10.93 37.23 -10.27
N GLU A 306 11.21 36.00 -10.59
CA GLU A 306 11.40 35.53 -11.96
C GLU A 306 10.05 35.26 -12.63
N LEU A 307 9.28 36.34 -12.83
CA LEU A 307 7.87 36.25 -13.19
C LEU A 307 7.64 35.59 -14.55
N ALA A 308 8.59 35.71 -15.51
CA ALA A 308 8.49 35.02 -16.79
C ALA A 308 8.55 33.49 -16.60
N THR A 309 9.53 33.00 -15.84
CA THR A 309 9.69 31.55 -15.55
C THR A 309 8.50 31.03 -14.73
N ALA A 310 8.07 31.77 -13.73
CA ALA A 310 6.89 31.41 -12.92
C ALA A 310 5.63 31.25 -13.79
N ARG A 311 5.42 32.20 -14.72
CA ARG A 311 4.33 32.16 -15.69
C ARG A 311 4.38 30.92 -16.56
N ASP A 312 5.53 30.66 -17.18
CA ASP A 312 5.69 29.50 -18.07
C ASP A 312 5.42 28.18 -17.35
N LEU A 313 5.90 28.04 -16.13
CA LEU A 313 5.69 26.86 -15.31
C LEU A 313 4.23 26.67 -14.90
N VAL A 314 3.58 27.72 -14.38
CA VAL A 314 2.18 27.61 -13.95
C VAL A 314 1.23 27.41 -15.12
N HIS A 315 1.51 28.00 -16.28
CA HIS A 315 0.73 27.77 -17.51
C HIS A 315 0.95 26.33 -18.02
N GLU A 316 2.19 25.83 -17.97
CA GLU A 316 2.48 24.44 -18.32
C GLU A 316 1.77 23.48 -17.37
N PHE A 317 1.79 23.75 -16.07
CA PHE A 317 1.03 22.97 -15.08
C PHE A 317 -0.46 22.93 -15.44
N LEU A 318 -1.10 24.07 -15.61
CA LEU A 318 -2.54 24.14 -15.90
C LEU A 318 -2.92 23.49 -17.24
N ARG A 319 -1.99 23.51 -18.21
CA ARG A 319 -2.17 22.87 -19.51
C ARG A 319 -2.02 21.34 -19.43
N THR A 320 -1.06 20.88 -18.66
CA THR A 320 -0.70 19.45 -18.56
C THR A 320 -1.59 18.71 -17.55
N PHE A 321 -1.96 19.38 -16.45
CA PHE A 321 -2.73 18.82 -15.35
C PHE A 321 -4.05 19.59 -15.11
N PRO A 322 -4.94 19.70 -16.10
CA PRO A 322 -6.15 20.54 -16.00
C PRO A 322 -7.18 20.03 -14.97
N THR A 323 -7.04 18.78 -14.50
CA THR A 323 -7.89 18.14 -13.48
C THR A 323 -7.11 17.80 -12.21
N SER A 324 -5.88 18.31 -12.05
CA SER A 324 -5.15 18.20 -10.79
C SER A 324 -5.93 18.90 -9.68
N PRO A 325 -5.94 18.35 -8.47
CA PRO A 325 -6.57 19.03 -7.33
C PRO A 325 -5.92 20.38 -6.99
N LEU A 326 -4.70 20.66 -7.45
CA LEU A 326 -4.00 21.94 -7.25
C LEU A 326 -4.41 23.03 -8.28
N TRP A 327 -5.34 22.75 -9.19
CA TRP A 327 -5.72 23.72 -10.23
C TRP A 327 -6.27 25.06 -9.69
N PRO A 328 -7.00 25.11 -8.54
CA PRO A 328 -7.50 26.39 -8.05
C PRO A 328 -6.37 27.33 -7.61
N GLU A 329 -5.41 26.78 -6.85
CA GLU A 329 -4.24 27.52 -6.38
C GLU A 329 -3.31 27.90 -7.53
N ALA A 330 -3.10 26.99 -8.49
CA ALA A 330 -2.30 27.27 -9.68
C ALA A 330 -2.93 28.40 -10.52
N SER A 331 -4.25 28.38 -10.68
CA SER A 331 -4.96 29.47 -11.39
C SER A 331 -4.86 30.80 -10.64
N LEU A 332 -4.90 30.76 -9.31
CA LEU A 332 -4.70 31.92 -8.47
C LEU A 332 -3.26 32.47 -8.63
N LEU A 333 -2.26 31.58 -8.60
CA LEU A 333 -0.85 31.93 -8.80
C LEU A 333 -0.61 32.52 -10.20
N ALA A 334 -1.26 31.99 -11.25
CA ALA A 334 -1.20 32.56 -12.58
C ALA A 334 -1.72 34.01 -12.57
N GLY A 335 -2.85 34.26 -11.91
CA GLY A 335 -3.37 35.62 -11.72
C GLY A 335 -2.40 36.55 -10.98
N TYR A 336 -1.78 36.07 -9.89
CA TYR A 336 -0.77 36.80 -9.13
C TYR A 336 0.47 37.12 -9.97
N THR A 337 0.94 36.14 -10.75
CA THR A 337 2.14 36.30 -11.59
C THR A 337 1.92 37.39 -12.66
N GLU A 338 0.79 37.37 -13.34
CA GLU A 338 0.46 38.40 -14.33
C GLU A 338 0.24 39.79 -13.70
N LEU A 339 -0.36 39.79 -12.50
CA LEU A 339 -0.56 41.03 -11.76
C LEU A 339 0.78 41.64 -11.31
N ALA A 340 1.70 40.82 -10.81
CA ALA A 340 3.03 41.22 -10.39
C ALA A 340 3.87 41.76 -11.58
N ASP A 341 3.61 41.24 -12.79
CA ASP A 341 4.23 41.69 -14.04
C ASP A 341 3.49 42.91 -14.70
N CYS A 342 2.57 43.52 -13.97
CA CYS A 342 1.74 44.63 -14.44
C CYS A 342 0.91 44.32 -15.71
N LYS A 343 0.64 43.04 -15.97
CA LYS A 343 -0.24 42.57 -17.04
C LYS A 343 -1.67 42.44 -16.55
N PHE A 344 -2.27 43.56 -16.21
CA PHE A 344 -3.55 43.61 -15.51
C PHE A 344 -4.70 42.95 -16.27
N ASP A 345 -4.74 43.08 -17.60
CA ASP A 345 -5.75 42.47 -18.46
C ASP A 345 -5.66 40.93 -18.44
N ASP A 346 -4.46 40.37 -18.44
CA ASP A 346 -4.25 38.93 -18.39
C ASP A 346 -4.50 38.38 -16.99
N SER A 347 -4.06 39.11 -15.95
CA SER A 347 -4.40 38.82 -14.56
C SER A 347 -5.91 38.76 -14.35
N GLN A 348 -6.66 39.74 -14.85
CA GLN A 348 -8.11 39.75 -14.76
C GLN A 348 -8.73 38.53 -15.44
N LYS A 349 -8.25 38.14 -16.63
CA LYS A 349 -8.74 36.92 -17.33
C LYS A 349 -8.54 35.67 -16.49
N TRP A 350 -7.38 35.52 -15.82
CA TRP A 350 -7.12 34.38 -14.93
C TRP A 350 -8.08 34.34 -13.76
N TYR A 351 -8.28 35.47 -13.07
CA TYR A 351 -9.24 35.54 -11.96
C TYR A 351 -10.68 35.34 -12.42
N ASP A 352 -11.07 35.87 -13.58
CA ASP A 352 -12.41 35.66 -14.17
C ASP A 352 -12.62 34.17 -14.48
N GLY A 353 -11.62 33.50 -15.07
CA GLY A 353 -11.65 32.07 -15.35
C GLY A 353 -11.73 31.22 -14.07
N LEU A 354 -10.91 31.56 -13.07
CA LEU A 354 -10.93 30.91 -11.77
C LEU A 354 -12.28 31.08 -11.07
N VAL A 355 -12.80 32.30 -10.98
CA VAL A 355 -14.11 32.57 -10.37
C VAL A 355 -15.22 31.81 -11.10
N ALA A 356 -15.20 31.81 -12.44
CA ALA A 356 -16.21 31.15 -13.26
C ALA A 356 -16.21 29.60 -13.04
N ARG A 357 -15.03 28.99 -12.92
CA ARG A 357 -14.90 27.53 -12.71
C ARG A 357 -15.10 27.14 -11.25
N LEU A 358 -14.55 27.91 -10.30
CA LEU A 358 -14.55 27.54 -8.87
C LEU A 358 -15.90 27.84 -8.19
N THR A 359 -16.66 28.86 -8.62
CA THR A 359 -17.96 29.17 -8.00
C THR A 359 -18.91 27.97 -8.01
N PRO A 360 -19.21 27.31 -9.16
CA PRO A 360 -20.10 26.14 -9.15
C PRO A 360 -19.53 24.95 -8.36
N VAL A 361 -18.20 24.84 -8.21
CA VAL A 361 -17.54 23.81 -7.38
C VAL A 361 -17.83 24.10 -5.90
N VAL A 362 -17.62 25.34 -5.44
CA VAL A 362 -17.94 25.75 -4.06
C VAL A 362 -19.42 25.57 -3.75
N ASP A 363 -20.31 25.89 -4.70
CA ASP A 363 -21.75 25.67 -4.55
C ASP A 363 -22.09 24.17 -4.42
N GLU A 364 -21.40 23.29 -5.15
CA GLU A 364 -21.57 21.84 -5.06
C GLU A 364 -21.06 21.32 -3.70
N ILE A 365 -19.92 21.81 -3.22
CA ILE A 365 -19.38 21.49 -1.90
C ILE A 365 -20.37 21.97 -0.81
N ASP A 366 -20.94 23.16 -0.92
CA ASP A 366 -21.94 23.67 0.03
C ASP A 366 -23.23 22.84 0.04
N ARG A 367 -23.65 22.34 -1.12
CA ARG A 367 -24.77 21.38 -1.21
C ARG A 367 -24.43 20.07 -0.51
N ALA A 368 -23.25 19.51 -0.75
CA ALA A 368 -22.79 18.29 -0.09
C ALA A 368 -22.64 18.44 1.44
N ARG A 369 -22.29 19.65 1.90
CA ARG A 369 -22.25 19.98 3.34
C ARG A 369 -23.62 19.84 4.00
N LYS A 370 -24.69 20.15 3.26
CA LYS A 370 -26.08 20.16 3.75
C LYS A 370 -26.81 18.84 3.50
N ASP A 371 -26.41 18.07 2.47
CA ASP A 371 -27.06 16.83 2.04
C ASP A 371 -26.16 15.60 2.28
N PRO A 372 -26.48 14.76 3.30
CA PRO A 372 -25.73 13.54 3.59
C PRO A 372 -25.70 12.56 2.41
N THR A 373 -26.76 12.50 1.59
CA THR A 373 -26.83 11.57 0.46
C THR A 373 -25.85 11.97 -0.63
N LEU A 374 -25.83 13.26 -0.99
CA LEU A 374 -24.88 13.80 -1.95
C LEU A 374 -23.43 13.62 -1.45
N ARG A 375 -23.20 13.88 -0.16
CA ARG A 375 -21.88 13.70 0.48
C ARG A 375 -21.37 12.26 0.32
N LYS A 376 -22.20 11.26 0.64
CA LYS A 376 -21.85 9.83 0.45
C LYS A 376 -21.53 9.50 -1.02
N GLN A 377 -22.31 10.03 -1.96
CA GLN A 377 -22.07 9.81 -3.39
C GLN A 377 -20.74 10.41 -3.85
N LEU A 378 -20.39 11.62 -3.41
CA LEU A 378 -19.12 12.27 -3.73
C LEU A 378 -17.94 11.48 -3.18
N PHE A 379 -18.04 11.03 -1.94
CA PHE A 379 -16.99 10.19 -1.35
C PHE A 379 -16.83 8.88 -2.11
N ALA A 380 -17.91 8.18 -2.46
CA ALA A 380 -17.85 6.95 -3.25
C ALA A 380 -17.18 7.16 -4.62
N LYS A 381 -17.51 8.27 -5.31
CA LYS A 381 -16.85 8.64 -6.58
C LYS A 381 -15.36 8.94 -6.40
N ALA A 382 -15.00 9.71 -5.37
CA ALA A 382 -13.62 10.05 -5.09
C ALA A 382 -12.77 8.80 -4.82
N LEU A 383 -13.35 7.81 -4.16
CA LEU A 383 -12.75 6.51 -3.90
C LEU A 383 -12.54 5.67 -5.14
N SER A 384 -13.57 5.58 -5.98
CA SER A 384 -13.48 4.86 -7.25
C SER A 384 -12.37 5.46 -8.12
N ARG A 385 -12.29 6.79 -8.19
CA ARG A 385 -11.25 7.49 -8.94
C ARG A 385 -9.86 7.28 -8.35
N TYR A 386 -9.74 7.30 -7.04
CA TYR A 386 -8.47 7.02 -6.37
C TYR A 386 -7.94 5.60 -6.67
N ARG A 387 -8.83 4.60 -6.63
CA ARG A 387 -8.48 3.21 -6.99
C ARG A 387 -8.03 3.11 -8.45
N GLU A 388 -8.76 3.73 -9.36
CA GLU A 388 -8.40 3.76 -10.77
C GLU A 388 -7.01 4.37 -11.01
N ILE A 389 -6.69 5.49 -10.39
CA ILE A 389 -5.37 6.13 -10.47
C ILE A 389 -4.28 5.22 -9.91
N LYS A 390 -4.53 4.60 -8.75
CA LYS A 390 -3.60 3.66 -8.12
C LYS A 390 -3.36 2.42 -8.99
N ASP A 391 -4.41 1.85 -9.57
CA ASP A 391 -4.34 0.64 -10.37
C ASP A 391 -3.69 0.87 -11.73
N THR A 392 -3.90 2.05 -12.32
CA THR A 392 -3.33 2.41 -13.63
C THR A 392 -1.95 3.03 -13.55
N GLY A 393 -1.52 3.49 -12.37
CA GLY A 393 -0.25 4.21 -12.19
C GLY A 393 -0.19 5.53 -12.97
N GLN A 394 -1.33 6.08 -13.37
CA GLN A 394 -1.39 7.37 -14.09
C GLN A 394 -1.12 8.53 -13.15
N VAL A 395 -0.41 9.54 -13.66
CA VAL A 395 -0.23 10.81 -12.93
C VAL A 395 -1.59 11.50 -12.79
N ASP A 396 -1.97 11.82 -11.56
CA ASP A 396 -3.26 12.44 -11.28
C ASP A 396 -3.42 13.78 -11.99
N GLY A 397 -4.58 13.98 -12.60
CA GLY A 397 -4.90 15.23 -13.30
C GLY A 397 -4.22 15.42 -14.66
N LYS A 398 -3.35 14.49 -15.09
CA LYS A 398 -2.68 14.59 -16.39
C LYS A 398 -3.68 14.46 -17.53
N LYS A 399 -3.55 15.34 -18.50
CA LYS A 399 -4.43 15.37 -19.68
C LYS A 399 -4.25 14.12 -20.54
N VAL A 400 -5.34 13.37 -20.72
CA VAL A 400 -5.40 12.22 -21.64
C VAL A 400 -6.42 12.54 -22.73
N GLY A 401 -5.94 12.74 -23.95
CA GLY A 401 -6.80 13.02 -25.12
C GLY A 401 -7.41 14.42 -25.18
N THR A 402 -8.48 14.60 -25.98
CA THR A 402 -9.23 15.87 -26.09
C THR A 402 -10.16 16.01 -24.88
N THR A 403 -9.88 16.97 -24.01
CA THR A 403 -10.71 17.26 -22.83
C THR A 403 -12.06 17.87 -23.23
N SER A 404 -13.15 17.21 -22.90
CA SER A 404 -14.45 17.87 -22.70
C SER A 404 -14.41 18.72 -21.42
N ALA A 405 -15.30 19.71 -21.32
CA ALA A 405 -15.42 20.54 -20.13
C ALA A 405 -15.57 19.68 -18.87
N VAL A 406 -14.77 19.95 -17.83
CA VAL A 406 -14.80 19.23 -16.56
C VAL A 406 -16.08 19.64 -15.81
N ALA A 407 -16.85 18.66 -15.37
CA ALA A 407 -18.04 18.94 -14.58
C ALA A 407 -17.65 19.39 -13.15
N PRO A 408 -18.39 20.32 -12.50
CA PRO A 408 -18.07 20.77 -11.15
C PRO A 408 -17.94 19.64 -10.14
N ILE A 409 -18.73 18.58 -10.30
CA ILE A 409 -18.68 17.39 -9.45
C ILE A 409 -17.36 16.62 -9.56
N ASP A 410 -16.71 16.64 -10.74
CA ASP A 410 -15.43 15.97 -10.94
C ASP A 410 -14.29 16.77 -10.29
N ASP A 411 -14.39 18.11 -10.32
CA ASP A 411 -13.49 18.98 -9.56
C ASP A 411 -13.64 18.77 -8.04
N VAL A 412 -14.87 18.63 -7.51
CA VAL A 412 -15.08 18.30 -6.09
C VAL A 412 -14.46 16.95 -5.74
N VAL A 413 -14.63 15.95 -6.60
CA VAL A 413 -14.03 14.61 -6.44
C VAL A 413 -12.50 14.68 -6.44
N ALA A 414 -11.90 15.54 -7.28
CA ALA A 414 -10.45 15.75 -7.28
C ALA A 414 -9.98 16.41 -5.97
N LEU A 415 -10.63 17.49 -5.56
CA LEU A 415 -10.31 18.23 -4.33
C LEU A 415 -10.48 17.39 -3.05
N LEU A 416 -11.50 16.53 -2.98
CA LEU A 416 -11.71 15.63 -1.84
C LEU A 416 -10.52 14.71 -1.59
N ARG A 417 -9.77 14.35 -2.62
CA ARG A 417 -8.60 13.48 -2.50
C ARG A 417 -7.41 14.14 -1.82
N LEU A 418 -7.37 15.48 -1.74
CA LEU A 418 -6.38 16.21 -0.95
C LEU A 418 -6.67 16.16 0.55
N GLU A 419 -7.89 15.81 0.96
CA GLU A 419 -8.25 15.79 2.36
C GLU A 419 -7.48 14.70 3.13
N PRO A 420 -6.72 15.05 4.18
CA PRO A 420 -5.79 14.15 4.86
C PRO A 420 -6.45 12.88 5.45
N LYS A 421 -7.73 12.97 5.78
CA LYS A 421 -8.51 11.86 6.37
C LYS A 421 -9.28 11.04 5.35
N PHE A 422 -9.31 11.49 4.09
CA PHE A 422 -10.09 10.85 3.04
C PHE A 422 -9.67 9.39 2.80
N LEU A 423 -8.38 9.13 2.66
CA LEU A 423 -7.86 7.79 2.40
C LEU A 423 -8.11 6.82 3.57
N ARG A 424 -7.96 7.30 4.79
CA ARG A 424 -8.20 6.48 5.99
C ARG A 424 -9.66 6.08 6.16
N LEU A 425 -10.57 6.99 5.83
CA LEU A 425 -12.01 6.71 5.88
C LEU A 425 -12.41 5.70 4.81
N ASN A 426 -11.80 5.81 3.66
CA ASN A 426 -12.05 4.99 2.48
C ASN A 426 -11.91 3.50 2.77
N ASP A 427 -10.73 3.10 3.18
CA ASP A 427 -10.39 1.67 3.30
C ASP A 427 -11.31 0.98 4.30
N ALA A 428 -11.69 1.69 5.36
CA ALA A 428 -12.57 1.16 6.39
C ALA A 428 -14.03 1.02 5.92
N VAL A 429 -14.58 2.06 5.29
CA VAL A 429 -15.99 2.04 4.82
C VAL A 429 -16.20 0.93 3.81
N ASN A 430 -15.30 0.84 2.82
CA ASN A 430 -15.47 -0.15 1.75
C ASN A 430 -15.29 -1.58 2.23
N GLY A 431 -14.28 -1.85 3.06
CA GLY A 431 -14.06 -3.21 3.53
C GLY A 431 -15.23 -3.74 4.36
N ILE A 432 -15.90 -2.90 5.16
CA ILE A 432 -17.07 -3.33 5.94
C ILE A 432 -18.32 -3.49 5.06
N HIS A 433 -18.52 -2.65 4.04
CA HIS A 433 -19.60 -2.84 3.08
C HIS A 433 -19.43 -4.14 2.29
N GLU A 434 -18.22 -4.41 1.79
CA GLU A 434 -17.91 -5.67 1.11
C GLU A 434 -18.12 -6.89 2.01
N LEU A 435 -17.80 -6.76 3.30
CA LEU A 435 -18.10 -7.77 4.32
C LEU A 435 -19.62 -8.01 4.45
N ALA A 436 -20.38 -6.94 4.61
CA ALA A 436 -21.82 -7.01 4.77
C ALA A 436 -22.53 -7.64 3.55
N ASP A 437 -21.99 -7.41 2.35
CA ASP A 437 -22.52 -7.98 1.11
C ASP A 437 -22.10 -9.44 0.90
N SER A 438 -20.93 -9.84 1.33
CA SER A 438 -20.36 -11.18 1.10
C SER A 438 -20.79 -12.22 2.15
N ALA A 439 -20.99 -11.83 3.39
CA ALA A 439 -21.37 -12.76 4.46
C ALA A 439 -22.69 -13.52 4.21
N PRO A 440 -23.78 -12.90 3.69
CA PRO A 440 -25.00 -13.60 3.32
C PRO A 440 -24.81 -14.61 2.19
N GLN A 441 -23.93 -14.31 1.23
CA GLN A 441 -23.61 -15.23 0.11
C GLN A 441 -22.85 -16.46 0.62
N ALA A 442 -21.87 -16.24 1.49
CA ALA A 442 -21.16 -17.31 2.17
C ALA A 442 -22.13 -18.22 2.94
N ALA A 443 -23.02 -17.65 3.75
CA ALA A 443 -24.00 -18.42 4.51
C ALA A 443 -24.91 -19.30 3.62
N ARG A 444 -25.34 -18.81 2.47
CA ARG A 444 -26.13 -19.59 1.49
C ARG A 444 -25.33 -20.74 0.88
N GLN A 445 -24.07 -20.52 0.55
CA GLN A 445 -23.20 -21.57 0.00
C GLN A 445 -22.95 -22.67 1.01
N TRP A 446 -22.80 -22.34 2.30
CA TRP A 446 -22.69 -23.31 3.38
C TRP A 446 -23.95 -24.13 3.56
N GLN A 447 -25.13 -23.51 3.44
CA GLN A 447 -26.40 -24.23 3.46
C GLN A 447 -26.51 -25.23 2.31
N ASN A 448 -26.07 -24.87 1.11
CA ASN A 448 -26.04 -25.77 -0.04
C ASN A 448 -25.05 -26.93 0.18
N LEU A 449 -23.88 -26.66 0.76
CA LEU A 449 -22.92 -27.70 1.11
C LEU A 449 -23.48 -28.65 2.19
N ALA A 450 -24.13 -28.11 3.23
CA ALA A 450 -24.77 -28.91 4.27
C ALA A 450 -25.83 -29.86 3.71
N SER A 451 -26.64 -29.41 2.73
CA SER A 451 -27.64 -30.25 2.08
C SER A 451 -26.98 -31.38 1.26
N GLN A 452 -25.91 -31.09 0.52
CA GLN A 452 -25.16 -32.10 -0.22
C GLN A 452 -24.51 -33.15 0.67
N VAL A 453 -23.98 -32.73 1.84
CA VAL A 453 -23.36 -33.63 2.83
C VAL A 453 -24.43 -34.47 3.54
N ALA A 454 -25.63 -33.94 3.77
CA ALA A 454 -26.71 -34.69 4.38
C ALA A 454 -27.16 -35.91 3.54
N GLU A 455 -26.94 -35.86 2.23
CA GLU A 455 -27.25 -36.96 1.31
C GLU A 455 -26.17 -38.05 1.28
N THR A 456 -24.98 -37.77 1.83
CA THR A 456 -23.86 -38.71 1.83
C THR A 456 -23.82 -39.56 3.11
N LYS A 457 -23.66 -40.89 2.99
CA LYS A 457 -23.53 -41.78 4.15
C LYS A 457 -22.26 -41.48 4.92
N VAL A 458 -22.39 -41.15 6.22
CA VAL A 458 -21.33 -40.69 7.09
C VAL A 458 -20.91 -41.76 8.07
N GLN A 459 -19.58 -41.98 8.23
CA GLN A 459 -18.98 -42.82 9.28
C GLN A 459 -18.31 -41.98 10.38
N LYS A 460 -18.26 -42.47 11.63
CA LYS A 460 -17.65 -41.78 12.78
C LYS A 460 -16.13 -41.83 12.76
N ILE A 461 -15.45 -40.71 13.06
CA ILE A 461 -14.01 -40.65 13.27
C ILE A 461 -13.67 -41.01 14.71
N SER A 462 -12.63 -41.84 14.89
CA SER A 462 -11.94 -42.05 16.15
C SER A 462 -10.92 -40.95 16.40
N THR A 463 -10.87 -40.41 17.63
CA THR A 463 -9.88 -39.42 18.06
C THR A 463 -8.50 -39.98 18.36
N THR A 464 -8.35 -41.31 18.34
CA THR A 464 -7.07 -41.99 18.55
C THR A 464 -6.33 -42.13 17.22
N LYS A 465 -5.02 -41.82 17.19
CA LYS A 465 -4.17 -42.08 16.03
C LYS A 465 -4.31 -43.54 15.64
N THR A 466 -4.63 -43.81 14.39
CA THR A 466 -4.71 -45.19 13.88
C THR A 466 -3.31 -45.67 13.50
N LEU A 467 -3.15 -47.00 13.42
CA LEU A 467 -1.89 -47.64 12.99
C LEU A 467 -1.43 -47.07 11.62
N GLU A 468 -2.38 -46.78 10.73
CA GLU A 468 -2.10 -46.24 9.41
C GLU A 468 -1.62 -44.78 9.49
N GLN A 469 -2.09 -43.96 10.44
CA GLN A 469 -1.59 -42.62 10.67
C GLN A 469 -0.17 -42.62 11.23
N GLU A 470 0.17 -43.60 12.09
CA GLU A 470 1.54 -43.80 12.56
C GLU A 470 2.45 -44.25 11.42
N GLN A 471 2.02 -45.21 10.59
CA GLN A 471 2.76 -45.67 9.42
C GLN A 471 3.01 -44.56 8.40
N LEU A 472 2.03 -43.67 8.20
CA LEU A 472 2.18 -42.52 7.34
C LEU A 472 3.19 -41.50 7.90
N ALA A 473 3.16 -41.25 9.21
CA ALA A 473 4.12 -40.39 9.87
C ALA A 473 5.56 -40.92 9.74
N ASP A 474 5.75 -42.24 9.96
CA ASP A 474 7.04 -42.90 9.81
C ASP A 474 7.54 -42.89 8.36
N ALA A 475 6.65 -43.11 7.40
CA ALA A 475 6.99 -43.05 5.98
C ALA A 475 7.44 -41.63 5.55
N ASN A 476 6.74 -40.60 6.03
CA ASN A 476 7.12 -39.23 5.77
C ASN A 476 8.45 -38.85 6.42
N ALA A 477 8.69 -39.27 7.67
CA ALA A 477 9.98 -39.07 8.34
C ALA A 477 11.13 -39.71 7.52
N THR A 478 10.90 -40.93 7.00
CA THR A 478 11.87 -41.62 6.15
C THR A 478 12.17 -40.86 4.85
N VAL A 479 11.16 -40.28 4.22
CA VAL A 479 11.33 -39.43 3.02
C VAL A 479 12.19 -38.22 3.33
N GLU A 480 11.95 -37.56 4.46
CA GLU A 480 12.73 -36.37 4.87
C GLU A 480 14.18 -36.70 5.18
N ASP A 481 14.43 -37.79 5.86
CA ASP A 481 15.80 -38.24 6.18
C ASP A 481 16.58 -38.62 4.91
N LEU A 482 15.93 -39.31 3.97
CA LEU A 482 16.54 -39.62 2.67
C LEU A 482 16.79 -38.37 1.81
N ARG A 483 15.90 -37.40 1.82
CA ARG A 483 16.10 -36.11 1.14
C ARG A 483 17.26 -35.32 1.74
N ARG A 484 17.38 -35.33 3.07
CA ARG A 484 18.52 -34.72 3.78
C ARG A 484 19.82 -35.38 3.36
N LEU A 485 19.82 -36.70 3.31
CA LEU A 485 20.98 -37.47 2.83
C LEU A 485 21.30 -37.17 1.36
N ALA A 486 20.30 -37.08 0.49
CA ALA A 486 20.48 -36.72 -0.92
C ALA A 486 21.14 -35.35 -1.07
N LYS A 487 20.73 -34.39 -0.27
CA LYS A 487 21.31 -33.04 -0.22
C LYS A 487 22.77 -33.08 0.23
N GLN A 488 23.07 -33.79 1.30
CA GLN A 488 24.44 -33.95 1.81
C GLN A 488 25.36 -34.61 0.77
N VAL A 489 24.91 -35.65 0.10
CA VAL A 489 25.65 -36.31 -0.96
C VAL A 489 25.91 -35.36 -2.14
N SER A 490 24.92 -34.53 -2.50
CA SER A 490 25.09 -33.53 -3.56
C SER A 490 26.07 -32.42 -3.17
N GLU A 491 26.01 -31.93 -1.94
CA GLU A 491 26.93 -30.93 -1.40
C GLU A 491 28.38 -31.45 -1.37
N GLN A 492 28.59 -32.70 -0.91
CA GLN A 492 29.91 -33.35 -0.93
C GLN A 492 30.43 -33.58 -2.33
N HIS A 493 29.57 -34.00 -3.26
CA HIS A 493 29.94 -34.12 -4.66
C HIS A 493 30.44 -32.81 -5.24
N ASP A 494 29.70 -31.71 -4.99
CA ASP A 494 30.07 -30.37 -5.48
C ASP A 494 31.35 -29.84 -4.82
N GLU A 495 31.58 -30.17 -3.55
CA GLU A 495 32.79 -29.81 -2.83
C GLU A 495 34.00 -30.53 -3.39
N ILE A 496 33.93 -31.83 -3.62
CA ILE A 496 35.03 -32.62 -4.22
C ILE A 496 35.28 -32.23 -5.68
N ALA A 497 34.20 -31.91 -6.43
CA ALA A 497 34.31 -31.38 -7.78
C ALA A 497 35.01 -30.01 -7.83
N ARG A 498 34.81 -29.16 -6.81
CA ARG A 498 35.58 -27.90 -6.63
C ARG A 498 37.03 -28.21 -6.26
N ALA A 499 37.28 -29.06 -5.26
CA ALA A 499 38.62 -29.42 -4.83
C ALA A 499 39.46 -30.02 -5.97
N LYS A 500 38.83 -30.78 -6.88
CA LYS A 500 39.48 -31.28 -8.09
C LYS A 500 39.85 -30.15 -9.07
N ARG A 501 38.97 -29.17 -9.25
CA ARG A 501 39.24 -28.03 -10.13
C ARG A 501 40.31 -27.09 -9.58
N ASP A 502 40.28 -26.89 -8.27
CA ASP A 502 41.21 -25.97 -7.59
C ASP A 502 42.57 -26.60 -7.28
N GLY A 503 42.76 -27.90 -7.62
CA GLY A 503 44.01 -28.63 -7.41
C GLY A 503 44.33 -28.92 -5.94
N SER A 504 43.36 -28.74 -5.03
CA SER A 504 43.53 -29.02 -3.60
C SER A 504 43.41 -30.53 -3.27
N MET A 505 42.98 -31.34 -4.23
CA MET A 505 42.90 -32.79 -4.13
C MET A 505 43.49 -33.45 -5.38
N ALA A 506 44.22 -34.57 -5.21
CA ALA A 506 44.80 -35.31 -6.31
C ALA A 506 43.73 -35.78 -7.30
N ALA A 507 43.97 -35.59 -8.59
CA ALA A 507 42.96 -35.80 -9.65
C ALA A 507 42.40 -37.23 -9.70
N ASP A 508 43.21 -38.24 -9.42
CA ASP A 508 42.81 -39.66 -9.40
C ASP A 508 41.96 -39.95 -8.18
N ALA A 509 42.38 -39.52 -6.99
CA ALA A 509 41.58 -39.69 -5.76
C ALA A 509 40.26 -38.96 -5.79
N ALA A 510 40.21 -37.74 -6.37
CA ALA A 510 39.00 -36.99 -6.59
C ALA A 510 38.10 -37.66 -7.62
N GLY A 511 38.63 -38.30 -8.64
CA GLY A 511 37.89 -39.04 -9.65
C GLY A 511 37.17 -40.27 -9.10
N ASP A 512 37.87 -41.05 -8.27
CA ASP A 512 37.31 -42.23 -7.62
C ASP A 512 36.21 -41.87 -6.62
N GLU A 513 36.43 -40.81 -5.84
CA GLU A 513 35.44 -40.35 -4.86
C GLU A 513 34.20 -39.73 -5.53
N LEU A 514 34.37 -38.98 -6.62
CA LEU A 514 33.23 -38.48 -7.41
C LEU A 514 32.40 -39.62 -7.96
N LYS A 515 33.03 -40.67 -8.53
CA LYS A 515 32.32 -41.83 -9.03
C LYS A 515 31.54 -42.55 -7.93
N ARG A 516 32.15 -42.70 -6.76
CA ARG A 516 31.49 -43.29 -5.58
C ARG A 516 30.31 -42.45 -5.10
N LEU A 517 30.43 -41.14 -5.10
CA LEU A 517 29.32 -40.22 -4.75
C LEU A 517 28.21 -40.22 -5.79
N GLU A 518 28.52 -40.37 -7.09
CA GLU A 518 27.53 -40.53 -8.15
C GLU A 518 26.73 -41.85 -7.99
N GLU A 519 27.42 -42.97 -7.69
CA GLU A 519 26.78 -44.25 -7.38
C GLU A 519 25.88 -44.16 -6.13
N LEU A 520 26.38 -43.48 -5.09
CA LEU A 520 25.62 -43.22 -3.87
C LEU A 520 24.40 -42.33 -4.14
N ARG A 521 24.57 -41.28 -4.91
CA ARG A 521 23.51 -40.37 -5.35
C ARG A 521 22.40 -41.11 -6.07
N ALA A 522 22.76 -41.99 -7.04
CA ALA A 522 21.79 -42.81 -7.76
C ALA A 522 21.01 -43.74 -6.82
N ARG A 523 21.70 -44.35 -5.85
CA ARG A 523 21.06 -45.23 -4.84
C ARG A 523 20.13 -44.44 -3.92
N VAL A 524 20.54 -43.28 -3.45
CA VAL A 524 19.73 -42.40 -2.61
C VAL A 524 18.51 -41.87 -3.36
N THR A 525 18.69 -41.46 -4.63
CA THR A 525 17.55 -41.04 -5.46
C THR A 525 16.50 -42.15 -5.59
N LYS A 526 16.94 -43.37 -5.90
CA LYS A 526 16.03 -44.53 -5.99
C LYS A 526 15.36 -44.85 -4.64
N ALA A 527 16.08 -44.64 -3.53
CA ALA A 527 15.51 -44.85 -2.19
C ALA A 527 14.46 -43.76 -1.85
N VAL A 528 14.72 -42.52 -2.25
CA VAL A 528 13.73 -41.40 -2.13
C VAL A 528 12.47 -41.71 -2.92
N GLU A 529 12.59 -42.15 -4.18
CA GLU A 529 11.44 -42.53 -5.01
C GLU A 529 10.62 -43.67 -4.36
N ALA A 530 11.28 -44.68 -3.85
CA ALA A 530 10.61 -45.79 -3.17
C ALA A 530 9.93 -45.36 -1.86
N ALA A 531 10.56 -44.47 -1.10
CA ALA A 531 10.00 -43.95 0.15
C ALA A 531 8.79 -43.04 -0.12
N VAL A 532 8.85 -42.22 -1.16
CA VAL A 532 7.70 -41.41 -1.59
C VAL A 532 6.52 -42.29 -2.02
N ALA A 533 6.75 -43.32 -2.81
CA ALA A 533 5.71 -44.29 -3.18
C ALA A 533 5.09 -45.01 -1.98
N ALA A 534 5.89 -45.31 -0.97
CA ALA A 534 5.40 -45.90 0.28
C ALA A 534 4.55 -44.90 1.09
N ALA A 535 5.00 -43.65 1.18
CA ALA A 535 4.25 -42.57 1.83
C ALA A 535 2.91 -42.29 1.13
N ASP A 536 2.90 -42.28 -0.20
CA ASP A 536 1.67 -42.15 -1.00
C ASP A 536 0.69 -43.29 -0.75
N THR A 537 1.19 -44.54 -0.65
CA THR A 537 0.37 -45.71 -0.33
C THR A 537 -0.23 -45.63 1.08
N ALA A 538 0.57 -45.18 2.06
CA ALA A 538 0.10 -44.98 3.44
C ALA A 538 -0.93 -43.80 3.50
N ALA A 539 -0.71 -42.73 2.76
CA ALA A 539 -1.66 -41.63 2.69
C ALA A 539 -3.01 -42.07 2.06
N GLN A 540 -2.98 -42.91 1.04
CA GLN A 540 -4.19 -43.54 0.48
C GLN A 540 -4.95 -44.39 1.51
N ALA A 541 -4.25 -45.18 2.33
CA ALA A 541 -4.85 -45.98 3.37
C ALA A 541 -5.51 -45.13 4.47
N VAL A 542 -4.86 -44.01 4.87
CA VAL A 542 -5.41 -43.07 5.87
C VAL A 542 -6.65 -42.35 5.30
N SER A 543 -6.60 -41.90 4.05
CA SER A 543 -7.73 -41.19 3.43
C SER A 543 -8.95 -42.08 3.19
N ALA A 544 -8.74 -43.34 2.84
CA ALA A 544 -9.81 -44.31 2.66
C ALA A 544 -10.61 -44.59 3.95
N ARG A 545 -10.00 -44.37 5.13
CA ARG A 545 -10.63 -44.55 6.46
C ARG A 545 -11.10 -43.24 7.11
N ALA A 546 -10.69 -42.08 6.62
CA ALA A 546 -11.05 -40.80 7.20
C ALA A 546 -12.50 -40.41 6.85
N THR A 547 -13.44 -41.02 7.57
CA THR A 547 -14.85 -40.70 7.45
C THR A 547 -15.32 -40.01 8.73
N SER A 548 -15.79 -38.78 8.66
CA SER A 548 -16.33 -38.05 9.81
C SER A 548 -17.75 -37.55 9.55
N SER A 549 -18.50 -37.43 10.64
CA SER A 549 -19.77 -36.70 10.62
C SER A 549 -19.46 -35.22 10.50
N ILE A 550 -19.46 -34.70 9.29
CA ILE A 550 -19.21 -33.28 8.98
C ILE A 550 -20.47 -32.44 9.22
N LYS A 551 -21.63 -33.06 9.21
CA LYS A 551 -22.91 -32.35 9.31
C LYS A 551 -23.03 -31.42 10.53
N PRO A 552 -22.70 -31.84 11.79
CA PRO A 552 -22.74 -30.93 12.93
C PRO A 552 -21.75 -29.77 12.84
N LEU A 553 -20.59 -30.01 12.21
CA LEU A 553 -19.59 -28.96 12.00
C LEU A 553 -20.11 -27.91 11.00
N ILE A 554 -20.67 -28.34 9.87
CA ILE A 554 -21.27 -27.45 8.88
C ILE A 554 -22.46 -26.68 9.45
N GLU A 555 -23.31 -27.32 10.29
CA GLU A 555 -24.42 -26.66 10.98
C GLU A 555 -23.92 -25.59 11.96
N ALA A 556 -22.82 -25.85 12.68
CA ALA A 556 -22.17 -24.85 13.52
C ALA A 556 -21.62 -23.68 12.70
N ASP A 557 -20.98 -23.97 11.57
CA ASP A 557 -20.42 -22.96 10.68
C ASP A 557 -21.51 -22.10 10.01
N ILE A 558 -22.64 -22.67 9.66
CA ILE A 558 -23.83 -21.91 9.20
C ILE A 558 -24.32 -20.97 10.30
N GLY A 559 -24.36 -21.44 11.53
CA GLY A 559 -24.73 -20.64 12.71
C GLY A 559 -23.77 -19.47 12.90
N GLU A 560 -22.49 -19.71 12.78
CA GLU A 560 -21.45 -18.68 12.90
C GLU A 560 -21.49 -17.70 11.73
N ALA A 561 -21.61 -18.16 10.49
CA ALA A 561 -21.75 -17.30 9.33
C ALA A 561 -22.96 -16.34 9.46
N ARG A 562 -24.09 -16.81 9.97
CA ARG A 562 -25.26 -15.97 10.26
C ARG A 562 -25.01 -14.96 11.38
N ARG A 563 -24.22 -15.32 12.39
CA ARG A 563 -23.83 -14.41 13.45
C ARG A 563 -22.91 -13.32 12.93
N LEU A 564 -21.94 -13.69 12.08
CA LEU A 564 -21.02 -12.77 11.42
C LEU A 564 -21.73 -11.81 10.48
N ASP A 565 -22.72 -12.29 9.72
CA ASP A 565 -23.59 -11.46 8.88
C ASP A 565 -24.28 -10.37 9.70
N LYS A 566 -24.88 -10.74 10.83
CA LYS A 566 -25.51 -9.77 11.75
C LYS A 566 -24.49 -8.79 12.34
N SER A 567 -23.32 -9.27 12.72
CA SER A 567 -22.26 -8.43 13.29
C SER A 567 -21.69 -7.48 12.24
N ALA A 568 -21.44 -7.96 11.02
CA ALA A 568 -20.99 -7.15 9.90
C ALA A 568 -22.00 -6.04 9.55
N HIS A 569 -23.30 -6.40 9.54
CA HIS A 569 -24.35 -5.42 9.28
C HIS A 569 -24.44 -4.35 10.38
N ALA A 570 -24.33 -4.74 11.66
CA ALA A 570 -24.30 -3.79 12.78
C ALA A 570 -23.08 -2.87 12.72
N LEU A 571 -21.90 -3.41 12.40
CA LEU A 571 -20.65 -2.64 12.23
C LEU A 571 -20.73 -1.71 11.01
N SER A 572 -21.36 -2.14 9.92
CA SER A 572 -21.60 -1.30 8.74
C SER A 572 -22.44 -0.08 9.10
N LEU A 573 -23.51 -0.25 9.87
CA LEU A 573 -24.33 0.87 10.32
C LEU A 573 -23.55 1.85 11.22
N GLN A 574 -22.77 1.34 12.17
CA GLN A 574 -21.94 2.19 13.04
C GLN A 574 -20.87 2.93 12.25
N LEU A 575 -20.27 2.28 11.27
CA LEU A 575 -19.27 2.90 10.43
C LEU A 575 -19.87 3.93 9.47
N ASP A 576 -21.08 3.69 8.97
CA ASP A 576 -21.81 4.66 8.16
C ASP A 576 -22.07 5.96 8.93
N GLU A 577 -22.46 5.86 10.21
CA GLU A 577 -22.65 7.03 11.07
C GLU A 577 -21.33 7.76 11.35
N ALA A 578 -20.30 7.01 11.73
CA ALA A 578 -18.97 7.56 11.99
C ALA A 578 -18.34 8.13 10.71
N GLY A 579 -18.48 7.43 9.60
CA GLY A 579 -18.01 7.84 8.29
C GLY A 579 -18.67 9.12 7.82
N ASP A 580 -19.98 9.27 8.03
CA ASP A 580 -20.70 10.51 7.68
C ASP A 580 -20.21 11.70 8.51
N ALA A 581 -19.93 11.52 9.81
CA ALA A 581 -19.38 12.57 10.66
C ALA A 581 -17.97 13.01 10.22
N LEU A 582 -17.12 12.09 9.80
CA LEU A 582 -15.79 12.41 9.25
C LEU A 582 -15.88 13.06 7.88
N ALA A 583 -16.77 12.55 7.02
CA ALA A 583 -17.05 13.13 5.71
C ALA A 583 -17.59 14.56 5.85
N GLN A 584 -18.44 14.81 6.86
CA GLN A 584 -18.93 16.14 7.17
C GLN A 584 -17.77 17.11 7.48
N LYS A 585 -16.85 16.70 8.35
CA LYS A 585 -15.68 17.54 8.71
C LYS A 585 -14.77 17.79 7.51
N ALA A 586 -14.55 16.78 6.67
CA ALA A 586 -13.73 16.93 5.46
C ALA A 586 -14.39 17.91 4.47
N ILE A 587 -15.68 17.78 4.23
CA ILE A 587 -16.43 18.70 3.36
C ILE A 587 -16.47 20.14 3.95
N GLU A 588 -16.58 20.29 5.25
CA GLU A 588 -16.52 21.61 5.88
C GLU A 588 -15.16 22.27 5.68
N HIS A 589 -14.09 21.55 5.92
CA HIS A 589 -12.72 22.02 5.68
C HIS A 589 -12.52 22.38 4.18
N LEU A 590 -12.91 21.49 3.29
CA LEU A 590 -12.82 21.70 1.85
C LEU A 590 -13.59 22.96 1.41
N TYR A 591 -14.79 23.19 1.98
CA TYR A 591 -15.57 24.39 1.72
C TYR A 591 -14.84 25.66 2.13
N GLU A 592 -14.30 25.68 3.35
CA GLU A 592 -13.59 26.85 3.89
C GLU A 592 -12.37 27.20 3.04
N GLU A 593 -11.54 26.21 2.69
CA GLU A 593 -10.33 26.43 1.89
C GLU A 593 -10.68 26.94 0.48
N ASN A 594 -11.58 26.26 -0.23
CA ASN A 594 -11.93 26.70 -1.59
C ASN A 594 -12.67 28.05 -1.59
N LYS A 595 -13.43 28.37 -0.55
CA LYS A 595 -14.03 29.70 -0.37
C LYS A 595 -12.96 30.77 -0.19
N LYS A 596 -11.90 30.53 0.58
CA LYS A 596 -10.75 31.44 0.70
C LYS A 596 -10.10 31.71 -0.64
N VAL A 597 -9.84 30.65 -1.43
CA VAL A 597 -9.29 30.78 -2.79
C VAL A 597 -10.21 31.62 -3.68
N LEU A 598 -11.51 31.35 -3.65
CA LEU A 598 -12.50 32.11 -4.41
C LEU A 598 -12.55 33.59 -4.00
N ASP A 599 -12.49 33.89 -2.71
CA ASP A 599 -12.50 35.24 -2.20
C ASP A 599 -11.18 35.98 -2.54
N LYS A 600 -10.03 35.30 -2.47
CA LYS A 600 -8.73 35.85 -2.96
C LYS A 600 -8.78 36.14 -4.47
N ALA A 601 -9.39 35.26 -5.28
CA ALA A 601 -9.55 35.49 -6.70
C ALA A 601 -10.43 36.74 -7.00
N LYS A 602 -11.53 36.89 -6.26
CA LYS A 602 -12.41 38.06 -6.34
C LYS A 602 -11.69 39.35 -5.97
N LEU A 603 -10.88 39.31 -4.90
CA LEU A 603 -10.05 40.45 -4.50
C LEU A 603 -9.00 40.77 -5.56
N GLY A 604 -8.26 39.77 -6.04
CA GLY A 604 -7.27 39.93 -7.11
C GLY A 604 -7.84 40.53 -8.39
N LYS A 605 -9.09 40.18 -8.72
CA LYS A 605 -9.82 40.86 -9.81
C LYS A 605 -10.00 42.35 -9.56
N VAL A 606 -10.36 42.78 -8.36
CA VAL A 606 -10.48 44.17 -7.97
C VAL A 606 -9.12 44.88 -8.10
N ASP A 607 -8.06 44.21 -7.62
CA ASP A 607 -6.71 44.74 -7.67
C ASP A 607 -6.20 44.90 -9.13
N ALA A 608 -6.54 43.97 -10.01
CA ALA A 608 -6.24 44.08 -11.44
C ALA A 608 -6.92 45.28 -12.06
N VAL A 609 -8.20 45.52 -11.76
CA VAL A 609 -8.94 46.70 -12.24
C VAL A 609 -8.36 48.00 -11.70
N ILE A 610 -8.00 48.05 -10.42
CA ILE A 610 -7.34 49.19 -9.81
C ILE A 610 -5.97 49.44 -10.47
N GLY A 611 -5.20 48.38 -10.71
CA GLY A 611 -3.92 48.44 -11.41
C GLY A 611 -4.05 48.98 -12.81
N GLN A 612 -5.03 48.50 -13.59
CA GLN A 612 -5.37 49.02 -14.91
C GLN A 612 -5.66 50.53 -14.87
N LYS A 613 -6.56 50.95 -13.97
CA LYS A 613 -6.90 52.34 -13.82
C LYS A 613 -5.66 53.17 -13.50
N ARG A 614 -4.84 52.76 -12.54
CA ARG A 614 -3.60 53.47 -12.17
C ARG A 614 -2.62 53.55 -13.34
N LYS A 615 -2.48 52.45 -14.10
CA LYS A 615 -1.64 52.43 -15.32
C LYS A 615 -2.14 53.48 -16.34
N LEU A 616 -3.44 53.51 -16.60
CA LEU A 616 -4.06 54.50 -17.51
C LEU A 616 -3.89 55.91 -16.97
N ASP A 617 -4.08 56.16 -15.68
CA ASP A 617 -3.88 57.46 -15.06
C ASP A 617 -2.41 57.93 -15.22
N ILE A 618 -1.44 57.04 -15.07
CA ILE A 618 -0.01 57.32 -15.28
C ILE A 618 0.27 57.57 -16.75
N GLU A 619 -0.21 56.73 -17.67
CA GLU A 619 -0.04 56.92 -19.10
C GLU A 619 -0.61 58.26 -19.57
N VAL A 620 -1.76 58.66 -19.03
CA VAL A 620 -2.37 59.96 -19.30
C VAL A 620 -1.50 61.13 -18.76
N GLN A 621 -0.98 60.98 -17.53
CA GLN A 621 -0.08 61.99 -16.94
C GLN A 621 1.25 62.07 -17.65
N ASP A 622 1.81 60.96 -18.09
CA ASP A 622 3.06 60.92 -18.84
C ASP A 622 2.91 61.45 -20.25
N LEU A 623 1.81 61.12 -20.92
CA LEU A 623 1.46 61.72 -22.20
C LEU A 623 1.26 63.21 -22.06
N ALA A 624 0.62 63.70 -21.01
CA ALA A 624 0.43 65.13 -20.75
C ALA A 624 1.74 65.85 -20.41
N ALA A 625 2.69 65.13 -19.76
CA ALA A 625 3.99 65.68 -19.34
C ALA A 625 5.12 65.43 -20.36
N GLY A 626 4.87 64.68 -21.43
CA GLY A 626 5.88 64.31 -22.43
C GLY A 626 7.01 63.44 -21.85
N ARG A 627 6.78 62.74 -20.75
CA ARG A 627 7.75 61.88 -20.06
C ARG A 627 7.14 60.53 -19.72
N PHE A 628 7.99 59.53 -19.78
CA PHE A 628 7.69 58.17 -19.34
C PHE A 628 8.38 57.92 -17.99
N PRO A 629 7.66 57.88 -16.85
CA PRO A 629 8.30 57.65 -15.53
C PRO A 629 8.62 56.18 -15.35
N GLU A 630 9.86 55.76 -15.64
CA GLU A 630 10.33 54.39 -15.40
C GLU A 630 10.31 53.99 -13.91
N GLU A 631 10.43 54.98 -13.02
CA GLU A 631 10.48 54.78 -11.59
C GLU A 631 9.14 54.31 -10.98
N LEU A 632 8.04 54.49 -11.64
CA LEU A 632 6.71 54.09 -11.16
C LEU A 632 6.36 52.63 -11.48
N ARG A 633 7.03 51.99 -12.44
CA ARG A 633 6.81 50.57 -12.76
C ARG A 633 7.09 49.64 -11.58
N GLY A 634 8.06 49.97 -10.74
CA GLY A 634 8.44 49.13 -9.59
C GLY A 634 7.59 49.35 -8.32
N ARG A 635 6.84 50.46 -8.22
CA ARG A 635 6.08 50.77 -6.99
C ARG A 635 4.61 50.35 -7.00
N LEU A 636 4.05 50.10 -8.17
CA LEU A 636 2.60 49.83 -8.32
C LEU A 636 2.15 48.45 -7.91
N TRP A 637 3.07 47.53 -7.78
CA TRP A 637 2.71 46.15 -7.53
C TRP A 637 3.04 45.64 -6.12
N ASN A 638 3.65 46.48 -5.30
CA ASN A 638 4.27 46.00 -4.07
C ASN A 638 3.38 45.96 -2.84
N ALA A 639 2.18 46.50 -2.87
CA ALA A 639 1.60 46.78 -1.53
C ALA A 639 0.17 46.30 -1.32
N SER A 640 -0.54 45.87 -2.33
CA SER A 640 -1.99 45.72 -2.14
C SER A 640 -2.53 44.31 -2.25
N MET A 641 -1.69 43.33 -2.50
CA MET A 641 -2.20 42.03 -2.94
C MET A 641 -1.93 40.87 -2.02
N ILE A 642 -0.84 40.93 -1.27
CA ILE A 642 -0.55 39.98 -0.24
C ILE A 642 -0.06 40.82 0.95
N GLY A 643 -0.72 40.78 2.09
CA GLY A 643 -0.19 41.35 3.31
C GLY A 643 1.19 40.75 3.55
N ASP A 644 2.11 41.55 4.13
CA ASP A 644 3.47 41.12 4.43
C ASP A 644 3.52 39.81 5.23
N ASP A 645 2.39 39.35 5.76
CA ASP A 645 2.22 38.15 6.58
C ASP A 645 1.42 37.02 5.88
N GLU A 646 0.99 37.18 4.62
CA GLU A 646 0.19 36.19 3.90
C GLU A 646 0.95 35.63 2.69
N GLU A 647 1.77 34.61 2.90
CA GLU A 647 2.17 33.69 1.84
C GLU A 647 1.06 32.68 1.60
N TYR A 648 0.44 32.71 0.42
CA TYR A 648 -0.41 31.63 -0.02
C TYR A 648 0.47 30.50 -0.59
N TRP A 649 1.01 29.73 0.33
CA TRP A 649 1.68 28.47 0.00
C TRP A 649 0.82 27.35 0.62
N PRO A 650 0.40 26.33 -0.15
CA PRO A 650 -0.35 25.21 0.42
C PRO A 650 0.48 24.42 1.45
N PHE A 651 1.72 24.84 1.66
CA PHE A 651 2.74 24.23 2.47
C PHE A 651 2.73 24.83 3.89
N GLN A 652 2.02 24.19 4.80
CA GLN A 652 2.05 24.55 6.23
C GLN A 652 2.92 23.57 7.04
N GLY A 653 4.01 23.05 6.46
CA GLY A 653 4.89 22.09 7.16
C GLY A 653 4.26 20.71 7.41
N GLU A 654 3.03 20.49 6.97
CA GLU A 654 2.30 19.24 7.16
C GLU A 654 2.54 18.22 6.02
N TYR A 655 3.04 18.67 4.89
CA TYR A 655 3.29 17.86 3.70
C TYR A 655 4.31 16.76 3.91
N TRP A 656 5.33 17.04 4.72
CA TRP A 656 6.39 16.09 5.02
C TRP A 656 5.90 14.78 5.66
N ALA A 657 4.72 14.79 6.29
CA ALA A 657 4.12 13.61 6.88
C ALA A 657 3.35 12.75 5.87
N ASP A 658 2.68 13.42 4.95
CA ASP A 658 1.71 12.78 4.05
C ASP A 658 2.36 12.29 2.77
N GLU A 659 3.46 12.90 2.37
CA GLU A 659 4.12 12.62 1.10
C GLU A 659 4.77 11.26 1.01
N TYR A 660 5.36 10.81 2.12
CA TYR A 660 5.98 9.50 2.12
C TYR A 660 4.95 8.36 2.07
N GLU A 661 3.78 8.57 2.60
CA GLU A 661 2.68 7.61 2.53
C GLU A 661 2.04 7.58 1.15
N GLY A 662 2.43 8.48 0.30
CA GLY A 662 2.71 8.49 -1.13
C GLY A 662 1.68 8.01 -2.09
N PHE A 663 0.51 7.85 -1.67
CA PHE A 663 -0.56 7.48 -2.57
C PHE A 663 -1.65 8.54 -2.46
N ARG A 664 -1.35 9.70 -3.02
CA ARG A 664 -2.38 10.66 -3.36
C ARG A 664 -3.11 10.24 -4.61
#